data_d79c11fc64de245a101349229a887110
#
_entry.id   d79c11fc64de245a101349229a887110
#
_cell.length_a   1.000
_cell.length_b   1.000
_cell.length_c   1.000
_cell.angle_alpha   90.00
_cell.angle_beta   90.00
_cell.angle_gamma   90.00
#
_symmetry.space_group_name_H-M   'P 1'
#
loop_
_entity.id
_entity.type
_entity.pdbx_description
1 polymer ?
#
loop_
_entity_poly.entity_id
_entity_poly.type
_entity_poly.pdbx_seq_one_letter_code
_entity_poly.pdbx_strand_id
1 'polypeptide(L)'
;MYRHLLGRRKTLSFLLLPYLAQSVLAIWPFPPKRFSGNTLVDAGSMGINVDGRIVAFGDFDGDQFLDALTLDSDQRTLTVHLWNHEEFSYQSTPPIKHSDKVYNVVPGDFTHSGKLDLLVMSRSSSQQLDLFVYPALPAGGFDASHPLTVPASSLSQPIPIDVDGDMKIDLLGMTPSSQGSSSPLQVWLNTWNASESQSSLFDIREPAFRGAQCKPANPHSNAVVDFDGDCLADLFLLCDDGRGGMTYQIWVNKKTEGFSLALQGAMPAGVQSVSFADIDRDGTMDMVFTTCSSVSSSTGVGSDCAINIAYNKQLPLCKGLGSSTGSCRPPEELCTADSTFTFDLSQRPDNEYFARILLQSLLPGSSLLVTDVTQTPSVPIPLKLGDTNLDGFPDLLFIAVSGQDHTPKMVISTPCGSGVVGCNRGHGWSVVKKGTEALDAIKDARGVAFLDIDEDGTLDILVQRTGAAGRGNIQFVQNNFYYDAFFLKAIVLNGACGNGWCYGHNASDKYHPYGVSYSGASYKYTVLDTKGGRHAAQVAQLPQTSYQSLQTPYSFFGLGRTNNYIENLFVGSTIHTQQHFINIEGVIPNSKLVILPPSKTGDAWKRELFLRPGEWTPYVTLTTAVGTLLLLSIIWLVLHLNEKREDELERRRASHHINFDAL
;
A
#
# COMPACT_ATOMS: atom_id res chain seq x y z
N MET A 1 45.30 29.17 71.31
CA MET A 1 45.89 28.44 70.12
C MET A 1 44.76 27.87 69.32
N TYR A 2 44.29 28.64 68.38
CA TYR A 2 43.27 28.24 67.43
C TYR A 2 43.81 28.55 66.04
N ARG A 3 43.96 27.51 65.19
CA ARG A 3 44.07 27.69 63.74
C ARG A 3 43.85 26.38 63.04
N HIS A 4 43.11 26.49 61.92
CA HIS A 4 42.96 25.52 60.79
C HIS A 4 41.87 24.43 60.90
N LEU A 5 40.74 24.74 60.32
CA LEU A 5 39.93 23.80 59.55
C LEU A 5 38.89 24.60 58.68
N LEU A 6 39.35 25.19 57.61
CA LEU A 6 38.52 25.74 56.54
C LEU A 6 39.24 25.51 55.21
N GLY A 7 38.79 24.54 54.46
CA GLY A 7 39.29 24.35 53.09
C GLY A 7 39.18 22.93 52.60
N ARG A 8 37.98 22.47 52.24
CA ARG A 8 37.77 21.39 51.26
C ARG A 8 36.28 21.19 51.03
N ARG A 9 35.63 22.12 50.33
CA ARG A 9 34.29 21.92 49.75
C ARG A 9 34.07 22.87 48.59
N LYS A 10 34.80 22.72 47.45
CA LYS A 10 34.46 23.43 46.22
C LYS A 10 34.98 22.77 44.92
N THR A 11 35.36 21.52 44.92
CA THR A 11 35.88 20.90 43.68
C THR A 11 35.13 19.64 43.24
N LEU A 12 34.03 19.23 43.87
CA LEU A 12 33.30 18.03 43.48
C LEU A 12 32.10 18.32 42.55
N SER A 13 31.65 19.59 42.45
CA SER A 13 30.44 19.91 41.66
C SER A 13 30.68 20.17 40.16
N PHE A 14 31.93 20.37 39.75
CA PHE A 14 32.22 20.67 38.33
C PHE A 14 32.61 19.45 37.49
N LEU A 15 32.94 18.32 38.09
CA LEU A 15 33.30 17.08 37.39
C LEU A 15 32.10 16.16 37.15
N LEU A 16 30.95 16.37 37.77
CA LEU A 16 29.71 15.60 37.56
C LEU A 16 28.87 16.12 36.39
N LEU A 17 29.01 17.40 36.02
CA LEU A 17 28.23 17.97 34.91
C LEU A 17 28.54 17.31 33.54
N PRO A 18 29.81 17.07 33.12
CA PRO A 18 30.09 16.41 31.87
C PRO A 18 29.71 14.93 31.86
N TYR A 19 29.75 14.24 33.02
CA TYR A 19 29.31 12.84 33.11
C TYR A 19 27.78 12.73 33.10
N LEU A 20 27.05 13.66 33.63
CA LEU A 20 25.58 13.75 33.50
C LEU A 20 25.17 14.15 32.11
N ALA A 21 25.93 15.01 31.42
CA ALA A 21 25.67 15.35 30.01
C ALA A 21 25.91 14.16 29.06
N GLN A 22 26.93 13.35 29.32
CA GLN A 22 27.16 12.13 28.52
C GLN A 22 26.14 11.03 28.81
N SER A 23 25.67 10.89 30.06
CA SER A 23 24.61 9.94 30.39
C SER A 23 23.22 10.40 29.93
N VAL A 24 22.99 11.71 29.79
CA VAL A 24 21.74 12.25 29.23
C VAL A 24 21.67 12.01 27.71
N LEU A 25 22.80 12.02 27.01
CA LEU A 25 22.87 11.64 25.59
C LEU A 25 22.63 10.13 25.36
N ALA A 26 22.89 9.29 26.38
CA ALA A 26 22.64 7.84 26.34
C ALA A 26 21.23 7.42 26.81
N ILE A 27 20.41 8.35 27.35
CA ILE A 27 19.03 8.11 27.78
C ILE A 27 18.01 8.66 26.76
N TRP A 28 18.47 9.15 25.63
CA TRP A 28 17.59 9.66 24.59
C TRP A 28 16.93 8.48 23.84
N PRO A 29 15.60 8.25 23.98
CA PRO A 29 14.97 7.04 23.47
C PRO A 29 14.69 7.08 21.96
N PHE A 30 15.14 8.13 21.25
CA PHE A 30 14.76 8.29 19.86
C PHE A 30 15.98 8.13 18.95
N PRO A 31 15.94 7.22 17.98
CA PRO A 31 17.00 7.13 17.00
C PRO A 31 17.13 8.45 16.23
N PRO A 32 18.35 8.90 15.92
CA PRO A 32 18.54 10.08 15.10
C PRO A 32 17.92 9.84 13.72
N LYS A 33 17.31 10.87 13.13
CA LYS A 33 16.83 10.83 11.75
C LYS A 33 17.97 10.40 10.84
N ARG A 34 17.76 9.29 10.10
CA ARG A 34 18.80 8.71 9.24
C ARG A 34 19.07 9.56 8.00
N PHE A 35 18.01 10.13 7.47
CA PHE A 35 18.08 10.98 6.28
C PHE A 35 17.81 12.43 6.65
N SER A 36 18.51 13.34 6.01
CA SER A 36 18.37 14.78 6.24
C SER A 36 18.15 15.50 4.91
N GLY A 37 17.45 16.62 4.96
CA GLY A 37 17.10 17.40 3.78
C GLY A 37 15.62 17.26 3.43
N ASN A 38 15.17 18.07 2.50
CA ASN A 38 13.80 18.05 1.97
C ASN A 38 13.87 17.65 0.49
N THR A 39 14.23 16.39 0.23
CA THR A 39 14.52 15.84 -1.10
C THR A 39 14.30 14.32 -1.11
N LEU A 40 14.30 13.72 -2.27
CA LEU A 40 14.51 12.29 -2.42
C LEU A 40 15.97 11.95 -2.12
N VAL A 41 16.22 10.89 -1.35
CA VAL A 41 17.54 10.47 -0.89
C VAL A 41 17.84 9.04 -1.35
N ASP A 42 19.04 8.84 -1.91
CA ASP A 42 19.51 7.50 -2.27
C ASP A 42 19.80 6.68 -1.00
N ALA A 43 19.01 5.66 -0.76
CA ALA A 43 19.16 4.74 0.37
C ALA A 43 19.95 3.46 0.01
N GLY A 44 20.35 3.30 -1.26
CA GLY A 44 21.08 2.13 -1.75
C GLY A 44 20.22 0.87 -1.82
N SER A 45 20.86 -0.30 -1.65
CA SER A 45 20.18 -1.60 -1.72
C SER A 45 19.57 -2.05 -0.39
N MET A 46 19.80 -1.34 0.69
CA MET A 46 19.35 -1.66 2.06
C MET A 46 19.60 -3.12 2.47
N GLY A 47 20.73 -3.69 2.07
CA GLY A 47 21.12 -5.06 2.41
C GLY A 47 20.74 -6.11 1.36
N ILE A 48 19.89 -5.81 0.38
CA ILE A 48 19.56 -6.75 -0.71
C ILE A 48 20.63 -6.68 -1.79
N ASN A 49 21.55 -7.65 -1.77
CA ASN A 49 22.65 -7.74 -2.72
C ASN A 49 22.53 -9.03 -3.52
N VAL A 50 21.58 -9.06 -4.46
CA VAL A 50 21.31 -10.21 -5.33
C VAL A 50 21.55 -9.86 -6.79
N ASP A 51 21.95 -10.86 -7.58
CA ASP A 51 22.01 -10.76 -9.05
C ASP A 51 20.63 -11.14 -9.63
N GLY A 52 19.60 -10.41 -9.22
CA GLY A 52 18.22 -10.71 -9.55
C GLY A 52 17.35 -9.47 -9.46
N ARG A 53 16.09 -9.69 -9.12
CA ARG A 53 15.09 -8.63 -8.99
C ARG A 53 14.12 -8.92 -7.86
N ILE A 54 13.53 -7.89 -7.28
CA ILE A 54 12.36 -8.05 -6.42
C ILE A 54 11.17 -8.42 -7.30
N VAL A 55 10.48 -9.51 -6.96
CA VAL A 55 9.33 -10.02 -7.71
C VAL A 55 8.02 -9.90 -6.93
N ALA A 56 8.08 -9.73 -5.63
CA ALA A 56 6.90 -9.52 -4.80
C ALA A 56 7.26 -8.82 -3.48
N PHE A 57 6.24 -8.20 -2.87
CA PHE A 57 6.26 -7.71 -1.49
C PHE A 57 5.27 -8.50 -0.65
N GLY A 58 5.51 -8.56 0.66
CA GLY A 58 4.63 -9.16 1.65
C GLY A 58 5.11 -8.84 3.06
N ASP A 59 4.40 -9.27 4.06
CA ASP A 59 4.84 -9.34 5.45
C ASP A 59 4.93 -10.84 5.78
N PHE A 60 6.10 -11.44 5.54
CA PHE A 60 6.28 -12.89 5.56
C PHE A 60 6.47 -13.46 6.96
N ASP A 61 6.82 -12.64 7.94
CA ASP A 61 6.97 -13.07 9.34
C ASP A 61 5.84 -12.56 10.26
N GLY A 62 4.99 -11.65 9.79
CA GLY A 62 3.81 -11.16 10.50
C GLY A 62 4.14 -10.04 11.49
N ASP A 63 5.23 -9.31 11.27
CA ASP A 63 5.68 -8.23 12.14
C ASP A 63 5.15 -6.84 11.73
N GLN A 64 4.36 -6.78 10.65
CA GLN A 64 3.75 -5.59 10.06
C GLN A 64 4.72 -4.68 9.28
N PHE A 65 5.97 -5.05 9.09
CA PHE A 65 6.87 -4.37 8.18
C PHE A 65 6.82 -5.00 6.79
N LEU A 66 7.33 -4.28 5.81
CA LEU A 66 7.28 -4.73 4.43
C LEU A 66 8.54 -5.51 4.07
N ASP A 67 8.38 -6.80 3.84
CA ASP A 67 9.43 -7.68 3.34
C ASP A 67 9.45 -7.73 1.82
N ALA A 68 10.56 -8.21 1.28
CA ALA A 68 10.76 -8.35 -0.15
C ALA A 68 11.10 -9.80 -0.53
N LEU A 69 10.52 -10.27 -1.64
CA LEU A 69 10.86 -11.54 -2.25
C LEU A 69 11.66 -11.28 -3.53
N THR A 70 12.83 -11.88 -3.65
CA THR A 70 13.66 -11.78 -4.86
C THR A 70 13.65 -13.08 -5.66
N LEU A 71 13.81 -12.92 -6.97
CA LEU A 71 14.08 -13.99 -7.92
C LEU A 71 15.44 -13.73 -8.55
N ASP A 72 16.37 -14.68 -8.40
CA ASP A 72 17.71 -14.55 -8.93
C ASP A 72 17.75 -14.57 -10.47
N SER A 73 18.90 -14.24 -11.05
CA SER A 73 19.10 -14.21 -12.50
C SER A 73 18.93 -15.57 -13.17
N ASP A 74 19.03 -16.68 -12.42
CA ASP A 74 18.73 -18.04 -12.90
C ASP A 74 17.22 -18.27 -13.16
N GLN A 75 16.37 -17.36 -12.72
CA GLN A 75 14.91 -17.44 -12.74
C GLN A 75 14.35 -18.68 -12.01
N ARG A 76 15.05 -19.21 -11.02
CA ARG A 76 14.67 -20.42 -10.28
C ARG A 76 14.82 -20.28 -8.77
N THR A 77 15.72 -19.44 -8.33
CA THR A 77 16.04 -19.26 -6.92
C THR A 77 15.25 -18.08 -6.34
N LEU A 78 14.43 -18.36 -5.34
CA LEU A 78 13.59 -17.40 -4.62
C LEU A 78 14.16 -17.19 -3.22
N THR A 79 14.31 -15.93 -2.79
CA THR A 79 14.79 -15.58 -1.45
C THR A 79 13.90 -14.51 -0.85
N VAL A 80 13.39 -14.76 0.36
CA VAL A 80 12.72 -13.74 1.17
C VAL A 80 13.77 -12.95 1.92
N HIS A 81 13.58 -11.64 1.95
CA HIS A 81 14.38 -10.70 2.70
C HIS A 81 13.46 -10.02 3.71
N LEU A 82 13.65 -10.32 4.99
CA LEU A 82 12.88 -9.76 6.09
C LEU A 82 13.43 -8.39 6.47
N TRP A 83 12.55 -7.42 6.68
CA TRP A 83 12.93 -6.08 7.07
C TRP A 83 13.26 -6.00 8.56
N ASN A 84 14.46 -5.56 8.89
CA ASN A 84 14.85 -5.25 10.26
C ASN A 84 14.80 -3.74 10.49
N HIS A 85 13.77 -3.27 11.17
CA HIS A 85 13.55 -1.84 11.41
C HIS A 85 14.64 -1.20 12.30
N GLU A 86 15.22 -1.95 13.25
CA GLU A 86 16.26 -1.44 14.14
C GLU A 86 17.58 -1.24 13.38
N GLU A 87 17.97 -2.20 12.53
CA GLU A 87 19.16 -2.13 11.70
C GLU A 87 18.95 -1.33 10.42
N PHE A 88 17.71 -1.06 10.06
CA PHE A 88 17.29 -0.40 8.82
C PHE A 88 17.85 -1.10 7.57
N SER A 89 17.70 -2.41 7.54
CA SER A 89 18.23 -3.26 6.48
C SER A 89 17.45 -4.55 6.37
N TYR A 90 17.43 -5.10 5.17
CA TYR A 90 16.88 -6.42 4.92
C TYR A 90 17.86 -7.54 5.32
N GLN A 91 17.31 -8.61 5.89
CA GLN A 91 18.02 -9.83 6.25
C GLN A 91 17.50 -11.00 5.40
N SER A 92 18.39 -11.66 4.67
CA SER A 92 18.04 -12.77 3.78
C SER A 92 17.73 -14.05 4.54
N THR A 93 16.64 -14.72 4.17
CA THR A 93 16.31 -16.07 4.64
C THR A 93 16.96 -17.15 3.73
N PRO A 94 16.94 -18.43 4.12
CA PRO A 94 17.38 -19.50 3.24
C PRO A 94 16.60 -19.53 1.92
N PRO A 95 17.27 -19.68 0.75
CA PRO A 95 16.63 -19.64 -0.54
C PRO A 95 15.82 -20.91 -0.83
N ILE A 96 14.77 -20.76 -1.62
CA ILE A 96 13.98 -21.85 -2.20
C ILE A 96 14.36 -21.99 -3.66
N LYS A 97 14.71 -23.20 -4.09
CA LYS A 97 15.02 -23.47 -5.51
C LYS A 97 13.87 -24.22 -6.19
N HIS A 98 13.26 -23.58 -7.15
CA HIS A 98 12.24 -24.20 -8.00
C HIS A 98 12.88 -25.00 -9.16
N SER A 99 12.20 -26.06 -9.61
CA SER A 99 12.72 -26.93 -10.70
C SER A 99 12.81 -26.22 -12.05
N ASP A 100 11.79 -25.41 -12.35
CA ASP A 100 11.62 -24.78 -13.65
C ASP A 100 11.77 -23.26 -13.58
N LYS A 101 11.79 -22.60 -14.74
CA LYS A 101 11.86 -21.15 -14.78
C LYS A 101 10.57 -20.53 -14.25
N VAL A 102 10.72 -19.70 -13.24
CA VAL A 102 9.64 -18.95 -12.61
C VAL A 102 9.29 -17.73 -13.46
N TYR A 103 8.01 -17.58 -13.77
CA TYR A 103 7.47 -16.48 -14.55
C TYR A 103 6.81 -15.44 -13.68
N ASN A 104 6.14 -15.88 -12.61
CA ASN A 104 5.54 -15.00 -11.61
C ASN A 104 5.48 -15.69 -10.26
N VAL A 105 5.46 -14.87 -9.20
CA VAL A 105 5.21 -15.32 -7.83
C VAL A 105 4.18 -14.39 -7.22
N VAL A 106 3.14 -14.97 -6.63
CA VAL A 106 2.08 -14.23 -5.96
C VAL A 106 2.03 -14.68 -4.50
N PRO A 107 2.37 -13.78 -3.55
CA PRO A 107 2.13 -14.04 -2.14
C PRO A 107 0.63 -14.01 -1.84
N GLY A 108 0.17 -14.96 -1.02
CA GLY A 108 -1.24 -15.02 -0.60
C GLY A 108 -1.44 -16.15 0.39
N ASP A 109 -2.45 -16.07 1.24
CA ASP A 109 -2.79 -17.15 2.18
C ASP A 109 -3.72 -18.16 1.50
N PHE A 110 -3.16 -18.99 0.64
CA PHE A 110 -3.90 -20.00 -0.11
C PHE A 110 -4.35 -21.17 0.77
N THR A 111 -3.62 -21.43 1.86
CA THR A 111 -3.97 -22.49 2.84
C THR A 111 -4.88 -22.00 3.95
N HIS A 112 -5.27 -20.72 3.93
CA HIS A 112 -6.12 -20.07 4.93
C HIS A 112 -5.62 -20.28 6.36
N SER A 113 -4.29 -20.19 6.51
CA SER A 113 -3.57 -20.42 7.76
C SER A 113 -3.29 -19.16 8.57
N GLY A 114 -3.49 -17.99 7.96
CA GLY A 114 -3.09 -16.70 8.52
C GLY A 114 -1.62 -16.37 8.29
N LYS A 115 -0.96 -17.04 7.36
CA LYS A 115 0.41 -16.75 6.89
C LYS A 115 0.45 -16.69 5.37
N LEU A 116 1.43 -15.97 4.82
CA LEU A 116 1.60 -15.88 3.38
C LEU A 116 2.25 -17.13 2.82
N ASP A 117 1.54 -17.83 1.96
CA ASP A 117 2.07 -18.84 1.06
C ASP A 117 2.59 -18.20 -0.23
N LEU A 118 3.30 -18.96 -1.07
CA LEU A 118 3.76 -18.52 -2.38
C LEU A 118 3.13 -19.32 -3.50
N LEU A 119 2.29 -18.69 -4.32
CA LEU A 119 1.88 -19.25 -5.60
C LEU A 119 2.97 -18.96 -6.64
N VAL A 120 3.66 -20.01 -7.07
CA VAL A 120 4.70 -19.96 -8.11
C VAL A 120 4.12 -20.41 -9.44
N MET A 121 4.22 -19.54 -10.43
CA MET A 121 3.86 -19.82 -11.82
C MET A 121 5.13 -20.07 -12.61
N SER A 122 5.31 -21.28 -13.11
CA SER A 122 6.50 -21.68 -13.84
C SER A 122 6.14 -22.30 -15.18
N ARG A 123 7.13 -22.58 -16.01
CA ARG A 123 6.89 -23.15 -17.33
C ARG A 123 7.86 -24.28 -17.63
N SER A 124 7.33 -25.48 -17.68
CA SER A 124 8.02 -26.68 -18.17
C SER A 124 7.75 -26.95 -19.65
N SER A 125 6.58 -26.55 -20.18
CA SER A 125 6.18 -26.78 -21.58
C SER A 125 5.89 -25.48 -22.33
N SER A 126 5.71 -25.56 -23.64
CA SER A 126 5.48 -24.38 -24.50
C SER A 126 4.04 -23.86 -24.48
N GLN A 127 3.09 -24.61 -23.93
CA GLN A 127 1.66 -24.32 -24.10
C GLN A 127 0.91 -23.98 -22.82
N GLN A 128 1.52 -24.17 -21.65
CA GLN A 128 0.85 -23.97 -20.35
C GLN A 128 1.82 -23.43 -19.30
N LEU A 129 1.25 -22.91 -18.22
CA LEU A 129 1.93 -22.60 -16.96
C LEU A 129 1.62 -23.69 -15.96
N ASP A 130 2.65 -24.18 -15.31
CA ASP A 130 2.55 -25.09 -14.18
C ASP A 130 2.49 -24.25 -12.89
N LEU A 131 1.53 -24.58 -12.04
CA LEU A 131 1.22 -23.82 -10.84
C LEU A 131 1.56 -24.64 -9.60
N PHE A 132 2.26 -24.03 -8.65
CA PHE A 132 2.62 -24.63 -7.36
C PHE A 132 2.38 -23.65 -6.24
N VAL A 133 1.87 -24.13 -5.12
CA VAL A 133 1.80 -23.35 -3.90
C VAL A 133 2.80 -23.92 -2.90
N TYR A 134 3.70 -23.07 -2.40
CA TYR A 134 4.61 -23.38 -1.31
C TYR A 134 3.98 -22.89 -0.01
N PRO A 135 3.47 -23.79 0.86
CA PRO A 135 2.86 -23.40 2.11
C PRO A 135 3.85 -22.78 3.07
N ALA A 136 3.42 -21.76 3.80
CA ALA A 136 4.18 -21.17 4.87
C ALA A 136 4.32 -22.15 6.06
N LEU A 137 5.51 -22.23 6.64
CA LEU A 137 5.76 -23.04 7.82
C LEU A 137 5.43 -22.27 9.11
N PRO A 138 4.93 -22.95 10.15
CA PRO A 138 4.67 -22.31 11.45
C PRO A 138 5.89 -21.63 12.07
N ALA A 139 7.08 -22.22 11.87
CA ALA A 139 8.35 -21.71 12.38
C ALA A 139 8.99 -20.61 11.50
N GLY A 140 8.33 -20.20 10.42
CA GLY A 140 8.87 -19.29 9.39
C GLY A 140 9.45 -20.03 8.19
N GLY A 141 9.51 -19.33 7.04
CA GLY A 141 9.90 -19.92 5.75
C GLY A 141 8.79 -20.75 5.11
N PHE A 142 9.14 -21.59 4.13
CA PHE A 142 8.18 -22.33 3.30
C PHE A 142 8.53 -23.82 3.22
N ASP A 143 7.51 -24.67 3.03
CA ASP A 143 7.73 -26.10 2.76
C ASP A 143 8.19 -26.30 1.31
N ALA A 144 9.49 -26.19 1.10
CA ALA A 144 10.10 -26.44 -0.21
C ALA A 144 10.13 -27.93 -0.61
N SER A 145 9.90 -28.83 0.36
CA SER A 145 9.95 -30.27 0.14
C SER A 145 8.65 -30.84 -0.39
N HIS A 146 7.53 -30.21 -0.05
CA HIS A 146 6.18 -30.67 -0.39
C HIS A 146 5.32 -29.52 -0.96
N PRO A 147 5.69 -28.95 -2.12
CA PRO A 147 4.84 -27.94 -2.76
C PRO A 147 3.51 -28.58 -3.18
N LEU A 148 2.42 -27.86 -2.96
CA LEU A 148 1.09 -28.27 -3.39
C LEU A 148 0.94 -28.03 -4.89
N THR A 149 0.63 -29.08 -5.65
CA THR A 149 0.42 -28.96 -7.10
C THR A 149 -0.97 -28.41 -7.38
N VAL A 150 -1.04 -27.38 -8.24
CA VAL A 150 -2.28 -26.77 -8.70
C VAL A 150 -2.52 -27.17 -10.16
N PRO A 151 -3.75 -27.40 -10.60
CA PRO A 151 -4.03 -27.66 -12.01
C PRO A 151 -3.50 -26.53 -12.91
N ALA A 152 -2.86 -26.91 -14.03
CA ALA A 152 -2.17 -25.97 -14.92
C ALA A 152 -3.11 -24.94 -15.53
N SER A 153 -2.58 -23.73 -15.77
CA SER A 153 -3.27 -22.68 -16.53
C SER A 153 -2.74 -22.57 -17.96
N SER A 154 -3.47 -21.86 -18.80
CA SER A 154 -2.95 -21.38 -20.10
C SER A 154 -1.78 -20.42 -19.88
N LEU A 155 -1.15 -19.94 -20.95
CA LEU A 155 -0.07 -18.94 -20.84
C LEU A 155 -0.52 -17.57 -20.33
N SER A 156 -1.83 -17.28 -20.38
CA SER A 156 -2.43 -16.14 -19.71
C SER A 156 -2.51 -16.48 -18.22
N GLN A 157 -1.82 -15.71 -17.39
CA GLN A 157 -1.69 -15.98 -15.95
C GLN A 157 -3.05 -15.88 -15.26
N PRO A 158 -3.39 -16.81 -14.34
CA PRO A 158 -4.63 -16.71 -13.58
C PRO A 158 -4.58 -15.54 -12.58
N ILE A 159 -5.75 -15.03 -12.22
CA ILE A 159 -5.96 -13.86 -11.36
C ILE A 159 -6.43 -14.37 -10.01
N PRO A 160 -5.71 -14.07 -8.92
CA PRO A 160 -6.20 -14.29 -7.57
C PRO A 160 -7.42 -13.40 -7.27
N ILE A 161 -8.50 -14.01 -6.84
CA ILE A 161 -9.78 -13.38 -6.55
C ILE A 161 -10.55 -14.28 -5.59
N ASP A 162 -11.42 -13.73 -4.78
CA ASP A 162 -12.43 -14.49 -4.03
C ASP A 162 -13.74 -14.47 -4.84
N VAL A 163 -14.10 -15.61 -5.43
CA VAL A 163 -15.23 -15.69 -6.37
C VAL A 163 -16.55 -15.99 -5.66
N ASP A 164 -16.51 -16.77 -4.58
CA ASP A 164 -17.71 -17.21 -3.87
C ASP A 164 -17.97 -16.50 -2.53
N GLY A 165 -17.06 -15.58 -2.15
CA GLY A 165 -17.22 -14.71 -0.98
C GLY A 165 -16.96 -15.43 0.34
N ASP A 166 -16.12 -16.46 0.35
CA ASP A 166 -15.69 -17.16 1.56
C ASP A 166 -14.38 -16.62 2.14
N MET A 167 -13.80 -15.59 1.51
CA MET A 167 -12.54 -14.91 1.82
C MET A 167 -11.29 -15.78 1.66
N LYS A 168 -11.38 -16.98 1.07
CA LYS A 168 -10.21 -17.69 0.57
C LYS A 168 -9.85 -17.21 -0.82
N ILE A 169 -8.59 -17.34 -1.15
CA ILE A 169 -8.09 -16.92 -2.46
C ILE A 169 -8.36 -18.01 -3.48
N ASP A 170 -9.25 -17.74 -4.42
CA ASP A 170 -9.46 -18.53 -5.63
C ASP A 170 -8.57 -18.01 -6.76
N LEU A 171 -8.58 -18.72 -7.91
CA LEU A 171 -7.94 -18.25 -9.13
C LEU A 171 -8.97 -18.23 -10.26
N LEU A 172 -8.96 -17.17 -11.07
CA LEU A 172 -9.77 -17.04 -12.28
C LEU A 172 -8.86 -16.95 -13.51
N GLY A 173 -9.13 -17.74 -14.52
CA GLY A 173 -8.32 -17.72 -15.75
C GLY A 173 -8.78 -18.75 -16.78
N MET A 174 -7.86 -19.17 -17.64
CA MET A 174 -8.11 -20.20 -18.64
C MET A 174 -7.28 -21.45 -18.35
N THR A 175 -7.89 -22.61 -18.44
CA THR A 175 -7.14 -23.88 -18.51
C THR A 175 -6.60 -24.12 -19.92
N PRO A 176 -5.58 -24.98 -20.11
CA PRO A 176 -5.11 -25.34 -21.44
C PRO A 176 -6.21 -25.92 -22.36
N SER A 177 -7.18 -26.62 -21.80
CA SER A 177 -8.30 -27.22 -22.51
C SER A 177 -9.42 -26.24 -22.88
N SER A 178 -9.56 -25.12 -22.16
CA SER A 178 -10.64 -24.15 -22.39
C SER A 178 -10.33 -23.07 -23.44
N GLN A 179 -9.11 -23.05 -24.00
CA GLN A 179 -8.65 -21.98 -24.91
C GLN A 179 -9.50 -21.81 -26.18
N GLY A 180 -10.16 -22.85 -26.65
CA GLY A 180 -11.06 -22.82 -27.83
C GLY A 180 -12.55 -22.74 -27.50
N SER A 181 -12.90 -22.61 -26.24
CA SER A 181 -14.29 -22.56 -25.77
C SER A 181 -14.93 -21.19 -26.01
N SER A 182 -16.26 -21.17 -26.17
CA SER A 182 -17.07 -19.94 -26.14
C SER A 182 -17.17 -19.35 -24.72
N SER A 183 -16.93 -20.15 -23.67
CA SER A 183 -16.82 -19.76 -22.26
C SER A 183 -15.43 -20.12 -21.76
N PRO A 184 -14.41 -19.32 -22.07
CA PRO A 184 -13.02 -19.71 -21.85
C PRO A 184 -12.59 -19.64 -20.38
N LEU A 185 -13.30 -18.87 -19.54
CA LEU A 185 -12.91 -18.67 -18.16
C LEU A 185 -13.28 -19.88 -17.29
N GLN A 186 -12.38 -20.23 -16.40
CA GLN A 186 -12.53 -21.26 -15.39
C GLN A 186 -12.11 -20.69 -14.02
N VAL A 187 -12.66 -21.25 -12.96
CA VAL A 187 -12.28 -20.93 -11.59
C VAL A 187 -11.57 -22.14 -10.99
N TRP A 188 -10.42 -21.93 -10.40
CA TRP A 188 -9.81 -22.84 -9.44
C TRP A 188 -10.37 -22.43 -8.07
N LEU A 189 -11.47 -23.05 -7.66
CA LEU A 189 -12.12 -22.77 -6.39
C LEU A 189 -11.29 -23.36 -5.25
N ASN A 190 -10.96 -22.57 -4.26
CA ASN A 190 -10.18 -23.00 -3.11
C ASN A 190 -11.03 -23.87 -2.17
N THR A 191 -10.75 -25.16 -2.15
CA THR A 191 -11.45 -26.15 -1.34
C THR A 191 -10.59 -26.69 -0.19
N TRP A 192 -9.48 -26.00 0.10
CA TRP A 192 -8.53 -26.45 1.11
C TRP A 192 -9.17 -26.61 2.49
N ASN A 193 -8.95 -27.78 3.07
CA ASN A 193 -9.35 -28.12 4.42
C ASN A 193 -8.17 -28.78 5.15
N ALA A 194 -7.51 -28.03 6.03
CA ALA A 194 -6.37 -28.52 6.80
C ALA A 194 -6.65 -29.75 7.69
N SER A 195 -7.94 -30.05 7.95
CA SER A 195 -8.34 -31.21 8.74
C SER A 195 -8.38 -32.51 7.93
N GLU A 196 -8.31 -32.44 6.60
CA GLU A 196 -8.38 -33.58 5.70
C GLU A 196 -7.03 -33.85 5.05
N SER A 197 -6.42 -34.99 5.33
CA SER A 197 -5.08 -35.37 4.88
C SER A 197 -4.92 -35.52 3.35
N GLN A 198 -6.00 -35.45 2.57
CA GLN A 198 -6.02 -35.57 1.10
C GLN A 198 -6.90 -34.51 0.42
N SER A 199 -7.13 -33.34 1.04
CA SER A 199 -7.87 -32.28 0.38
C SER A 199 -7.06 -31.73 -0.82
N SER A 200 -7.70 -31.60 -1.98
CA SER A 200 -7.16 -30.80 -3.08
C SER A 200 -7.14 -29.35 -2.66
N LEU A 201 -6.08 -28.60 -3.04
CA LEU A 201 -6.06 -27.16 -2.77
C LEU A 201 -7.14 -26.45 -3.59
N PHE A 202 -7.29 -26.82 -4.86
CA PHE A 202 -8.24 -26.22 -5.78
C PHE A 202 -9.04 -27.27 -6.57
N ASP A 203 -10.32 -26.95 -6.81
CA ASP A 203 -11.18 -27.64 -7.77
C ASP A 203 -11.48 -26.72 -8.95
N ILE A 204 -11.34 -27.25 -10.20
CA ILE A 204 -11.71 -26.48 -11.38
C ILE A 204 -13.23 -26.52 -11.58
N ARG A 205 -13.84 -25.33 -11.69
CA ARG A 205 -15.28 -25.17 -11.93
C ARG A 205 -15.54 -24.11 -12.99
N GLU A 206 -16.71 -24.17 -13.61
CA GLU A 206 -17.21 -23.06 -14.43
C GLU A 206 -17.61 -21.91 -13.50
N PRO A 207 -17.20 -20.65 -13.84
CA PRO A 207 -17.58 -19.49 -13.04
C PRO A 207 -19.07 -19.19 -13.19
N ALA A 208 -19.70 -18.71 -12.11
CA ALA A 208 -21.07 -18.22 -12.12
C ALA A 208 -21.14 -16.82 -12.77
N PHE A 209 -20.83 -16.74 -14.07
CA PHE A 209 -20.78 -15.50 -14.84
C PHE A 209 -21.98 -15.38 -15.77
N ARG A 210 -22.70 -14.25 -15.66
CA ARG A 210 -23.87 -13.93 -16.49
C ARG A 210 -23.48 -12.94 -17.58
N GLY A 211 -23.22 -13.42 -18.78
CA GLY A 211 -22.83 -12.63 -19.94
C GLY A 211 -21.81 -13.37 -20.82
N ALA A 212 -21.50 -12.77 -21.97
CA ALA A 212 -20.52 -13.32 -22.89
C ALA A 212 -19.10 -13.07 -22.36
N GLN A 213 -18.36 -14.12 -22.08
CA GLN A 213 -16.99 -14.04 -21.62
C GLN A 213 -16.03 -13.73 -22.75
N CYS A 214 -15.06 -12.86 -22.50
CA CYS A 214 -13.96 -12.61 -23.40
C CYS A 214 -12.77 -13.55 -23.11
N LYS A 215 -11.83 -13.61 -24.05
CA LYS A 215 -10.54 -14.26 -23.86
C LYS A 215 -9.57 -13.26 -23.23
N PRO A 216 -9.03 -13.49 -22.00
CA PRO A 216 -8.01 -12.64 -21.43
C PRO A 216 -6.80 -12.51 -22.36
N ALA A 217 -6.29 -11.30 -22.48
CA ALA A 217 -5.06 -11.03 -23.23
C ALA A 217 -3.84 -11.75 -22.62
N ASN A 218 -2.74 -11.79 -23.32
CA ASN A 218 -1.47 -12.28 -22.78
C ASN A 218 -0.31 -11.40 -23.28
N PRO A 219 0.24 -10.51 -22.42
CA PRO A 219 -0.16 -10.22 -21.03
C PRO A 219 -1.51 -9.49 -20.95
N HIS A 220 -2.19 -9.60 -19.82
CA HIS A 220 -3.41 -8.84 -19.52
C HIS A 220 -3.21 -7.94 -18.29
N SER A 221 -3.95 -6.84 -18.24
CA SER A 221 -4.23 -6.11 -17.02
C SER A 221 -5.53 -6.60 -16.42
N ASN A 222 -5.58 -6.66 -15.11
CA ASN A 222 -6.77 -7.02 -14.34
C ASN A 222 -6.83 -6.17 -13.07
N ALA A 223 -8.02 -6.06 -12.51
CA ALA A 223 -8.22 -5.46 -11.19
C ALA A 223 -9.46 -6.07 -10.53
N VAL A 224 -9.36 -6.30 -9.23
CA VAL A 224 -10.46 -6.74 -8.38
C VAL A 224 -10.77 -5.57 -7.45
N VAL A 225 -11.67 -4.68 -7.90
CA VAL A 225 -11.98 -3.40 -7.24
C VAL A 225 -13.47 -3.06 -7.40
N ASP A 226 -14.00 -2.25 -6.50
CA ASP A 226 -15.38 -1.76 -6.56
C ASP A 226 -15.52 -0.68 -7.65
N PHE A 227 -16.22 -1.00 -8.74
CA PHE A 227 -16.48 -0.09 -9.85
C PHE A 227 -17.89 0.52 -9.81
N ASP A 228 -18.89 -0.17 -9.28
CA ASP A 228 -20.27 0.31 -9.24
C ASP A 228 -20.62 1.08 -7.96
N GLY A 229 -19.73 1.08 -6.97
CA GLY A 229 -19.85 1.93 -5.79
C GLY A 229 -20.43 1.26 -4.55
N ASP A 230 -20.68 -0.03 -4.55
CA ASP A 230 -21.32 -0.74 -3.43
C ASP A 230 -20.34 -1.25 -2.35
N CYS A 231 -19.03 -0.97 -2.50
CA CYS A 231 -17.95 -1.44 -1.63
C CYS A 231 -17.69 -2.96 -1.70
N LEU A 232 -18.23 -3.66 -2.69
CA LEU A 232 -17.90 -5.03 -3.00
C LEU A 232 -17.02 -5.06 -4.25
N ALA A 233 -16.01 -5.91 -4.28
CA ALA A 233 -15.10 -5.95 -5.40
C ALA A 233 -15.74 -6.55 -6.65
N ASP A 234 -15.63 -5.80 -7.74
CA ASP A 234 -15.92 -6.19 -9.10
C ASP A 234 -14.64 -6.63 -9.82
N LEU A 235 -14.78 -7.12 -11.03
CA LEU A 235 -13.65 -7.62 -11.83
C LEU A 235 -13.53 -6.83 -13.12
N PHE A 236 -12.34 -6.27 -13.37
CA PHE A 236 -11.91 -5.77 -14.68
C PHE A 236 -11.01 -6.79 -15.37
N LEU A 237 -11.25 -7.01 -16.66
CA LEU A 237 -10.42 -7.85 -17.53
C LEU A 237 -10.05 -7.11 -18.81
N LEU A 238 -8.76 -7.11 -19.14
CA LEU A 238 -8.26 -6.74 -20.46
C LEU A 238 -8.24 -7.99 -21.35
N CYS A 239 -8.88 -7.90 -22.51
CA CYS A 239 -9.19 -9.02 -23.39
C CYS A 239 -8.56 -8.87 -24.76
N ASP A 240 -8.22 -9.99 -25.39
CA ASP A 240 -7.80 -10.07 -26.78
C ASP A 240 -9.05 -10.15 -27.70
N ASP A 241 -9.16 -9.27 -28.69
CA ASP A 241 -10.25 -9.29 -29.68
C ASP A 241 -10.05 -10.32 -30.80
N GLY A 242 -8.94 -11.04 -30.77
CA GLY A 242 -8.55 -12.04 -31.77
C GLY A 242 -8.14 -11.44 -33.15
N ARG A 243 -8.05 -10.11 -33.27
CA ARG A 243 -7.68 -9.37 -34.47
C ARG A 243 -6.47 -8.47 -34.28
N GLY A 244 -5.83 -8.57 -33.10
CA GLY A 244 -4.69 -7.75 -32.67
C GLY A 244 -5.08 -6.44 -31.98
N GLY A 245 -6.35 -6.24 -31.68
CA GLY A 245 -6.86 -5.18 -30.81
C GLY A 245 -7.13 -5.70 -29.41
N MET A 246 -7.36 -4.77 -28.48
CA MET A 246 -7.73 -5.05 -27.11
C MET A 246 -9.13 -4.53 -26.80
N THR A 247 -9.86 -5.30 -26.01
CA THR A 247 -11.16 -4.92 -25.45
C THR A 247 -11.10 -5.03 -23.94
N TYR A 248 -12.07 -4.49 -23.24
CA TYR A 248 -12.20 -4.68 -21.80
C TYR A 248 -13.60 -5.16 -21.44
N GLN A 249 -13.68 -5.85 -20.31
CA GLN A 249 -14.94 -6.20 -19.65
C GLN A 249 -14.88 -5.83 -18.17
N ILE A 250 -15.98 -5.28 -17.64
CA ILE A 250 -16.19 -5.08 -16.22
C ILE A 250 -17.38 -5.95 -15.80
N TRP A 251 -17.12 -6.79 -14.81
CA TRP A 251 -18.05 -7.75 -14.26
C TRP A 251 -18.39 -7.35 -12.83
N VAL A 252 -19.65 -6.98 -12.61
CA VAL A 252 -20.12 -6.57 -11.27
C VAL A 252 -20.46 -7.80 -10.45
N ASN A 253 -19.98 -7.82 -9.21
CA ASN A 253 -20.24 -8.88 -8.24
C ASN A 253 -21.66 -8.76 -7.67
N LYS A 254 -22.45 -9.81 -7.85
CA LYS A 254 -23.81 -9.92 -7.31
C LYS A 254 -23.91 -10.97 -6.19
N LYS A 255 -22.80 -11.13 -5.45
CA LYS A 255 -22.67 -12.08 -4.33
C LYS A 255 -22.99 -13.52 -4.77
N THR A 256 -23.90 -14.18 -4.07
CA THR A 256 -24.30 -15.58 -4.35
C THR A 256 -24.85 -15.79 -5.76
N GLU A 257 -25.23 -14.73 -6.49
CA GLU A 257 -25.64 -14.83 -7.88
C GLU A 257 -24.47 -14.87 -8.86
N GLY A 258 -23.24 -14.65 -8.38
CA GLY A 258 -22.01 -14.57 -9.16
C GLY A 258 -21.81 -13.22 -9.83
N PHE A 259 -21.00 -13.17 -10.88
CA PHE A 259 -20.65 -11.94 -11.57
C PHE A 259 -21.55 -11.71 -12.79
N SER A 260 -21.94 -10.46 -13.01
CA SER A 260 -22.76 -10.03 -14.15
C SER A 260 -21.99 -9.04 -15.01
N LEU A 261 -21.93 -9.26 -16.32
CA LEU A 261 -21.29 -8.33 -17.27
C LEU A 261 -22.05 -7.00 -17.27
N ALA A 262 -21.40 -5.94 -16.77
CA ALA A 262 -21.97 -4.60 -16.72
C ALA A 262 -21.48 -3.73 -17.87
N LEU A 263 -20.16 -3.71 -18.13
CA LEU A 263 -19.58 -2.89 -19.19
C LEU A 263 -18.61 -3.71 -20.04
N GLN A 264 -18.59 -3.40 -21.33
CA GLN A 264 -17.59 -3.90 -22.26
C GLN A 264 -17.33 -2.86 -23.35
N GLY A 265 -16.11 -2.81 -23.86
CA GLY A 265 -15.76 -1.88 -24.92
C GLY A 265 -14.42 -2.15 -25.55
N ALA A 266 -14.14 -1.44 -26.65
CA ALA A 266 -12.82 -1.47 -27.26
C ALA A 266 -11.87 -0.52 -26.50
N MET A 267 -10.63 -0.97 -26.28
CA MET A 267 -9.57 -0.09 -25.81
C MET A 267 -9.00 0.73 -26.98
N PRO A 268 -8.50 1.95 -26.71
CA PRO A 268 -7.78 2.70 -27.73
C PRO A 268 -6.59 1.92 -28.28
N ALA A 269 -6.31 2.09 -29.57
CA ALA A 269 -5.22 1.41 -30.25
C ALA A 269 -3.87 1.68 -29.57
N GLY A 270 -3.04 0.64 -29.45
CA GLY A 270 -1.72 0.71 -28.83
C GLY A 270 -1.74 0.71 -27.31
N VAL A 271 -2.84 0.34 -26.65
CA VAL A 271 -2.89 0.18 -25.18
C VAL A 271 -1.82 -0.84 -24.74
N GLN A 272 -1.14 -0.52 -23.61
CA GLN A 272 -0.09 -1.37 -23.04
C GLN A 272 -0.54 -2.01 -21.73
N SER A 273 -0.72 -1.22 -20.71
CA SER A 273 -1.16 -1.65 -19.39
C SER A 273 -2.20 -0.68 -18.82
N VAL A 274 -3.06 -1.21 -17.96
CA VAL A 274 -4.11 -0.46 -17.26
C VAL A 274 -3.85 -0.55 -15.77
N SER A 275 -3.95 0.59 -15.09
CA SER A 275 -3.86 0.76 -13.64
C SER A 275 -5.11 1.50 -13.14
N PHE A 276 -5.39 1.42 -11.85
CA PHE A 276 -6.62 1.97 -11.27
C PHE A 276 -6.32 2.79 -10.03
N ALA A 277 -6.92 3.97 -9.93
CA ALA A 277 -6.95 4.82 -8.74
C ALA A 277 -8.06 5.87 -8.90
N ASP A 278 -8.51 6.46 -7.83
CA ASP A 278 -9.42 7.62 -7.82
C ASP A 278 -8.58 8.88 -8.07
N ILE A 279 -8.51 9.31 -9.35
CA ILE A 279 -7.57 10.35 -9.82
C ILE A 279 -8.05 11.76 -9.49
N ASP A 280 -9.35 11.98 -9.47
CA ASP A 280 -9.94 13.30 -9.25
C ASP A 280 -10.58 13.46 -7.85
N ARG A 281 -10.42 12.43 -7.00
CA ARG A 281 -10.85 12.44 -5.61
C ARG A 281 -12.37 12.67 -5.47
N ASP A 282 -13.14 11.95 -6.26
CA ASP A 282 -14.61 12.00 -6.24
C ASP A 282 -15.26 10.80 -5.55
N GLY A 283 -14.45 9.84 -5.09
CA GLY A 283 -14.88 8.61 -4.41
C GLY A 283 -15.27 7.50 -5.38
N THR A 284 -14.71 7.52 -6.59
CA THR A 284 -14.91 6.47 -7.60
C THR A 284 -13.57 6.03 -8.21
N MET A 285 -13.47 4.77 -8.59
CA MET A 285 -12.24 4.19 -9.14
C MET A 285 -12.13 4.48 -10.63
N ASP A 286 -11.06 5.19 -11.05
CA ASP A 286 -10.79 5.56 -12.44
C ASP A 286 -9.81 4.59 -13.10
N MET A 287 -9.80 4.60 -14.43
CA MET A 287 -8.93 3.80 -15.27
C MET A 287 -7.81 4.66 -15.84
N VAL A 288 -6.56 4.31 -15.55
CA VAL A 288 -5.36 4.99 -16.08
C VAL A 288 -4.57 4.01 -16.94
N PHE A 289 -4.30 4.36 -18.18
CA PHE A 289 -3.60 3.47 -19.09
C PHE A 289 -2.69 4.19 -20.07
N THR A 290 -1.67 3.47 -20.52
CA THR A 290 -0.74 3.97 -21.54
C THR A 290 -1.12 3.47 -22.93
N THR A 291 -0.97 4.35 -23.92
CA THR A 291 -1.05 3.99 -25.34
C THR A 291 0.22 4.45 -26.04
N CYS A 292 0.79 3.60 -26.92
CA CYS A 292 1.96 3.95 -27.73
C CYS A 292 1.68 3.59 -29.20
N SER A 293 2.22 4.36 -30.14
CA SER A 293 2.07 4.07 -31.59
C SER A 293 2.76 2.78 -31.99
N SER A 294 3.88 2.47 -31.34
CA SER A 294 4.63 1.22 -31.49
C SER A 294 5.46 0.94 -30.24
N VAL A 295 5.82 -0.33 -30.05
CA VAL A 295 6.75 -0.76 -28.98
C VAL A 295 7.84 -1.62 -29.61
N SER A 296 9.09 -1.28 -29.31
CA SER A 296 10.25 -2.05 -29.76
C SER A 296 10.32 -3.39 -29.01
N SER A 297 10.26 -4.49 -29.73
CA SER A 297 10.36 -5.83 -29.17
C SER A 297 11.75 -6.16 -28.58
N SER A 298 12.80 -5.43 -28.99
CA SER A 298 14.16 -5.64 -28.51
C SER A 298 14.52 -4.79 -27.29
N THR A 299 13.86 -3.64 -27.09
CA THR A 299 14.18 -2.70 -26.00
C THR A 299 13.01 -2.46 -25.05
N GLY A 300 11.79 -2.82 -25.42
CA GLY A 300 10.58 -2.55 -24.61
C GLY A 300 10.16 -1.09 -24.61
N VAL A 301 10.79 -0.24 -25.43
CA VAL A 301 10.52 1.21 -25.48
C VAL A 301 9.36 1.50 -26.42
N GLY A 302 8.40 2.25 -25.91
CA GLY A 302 7.24 2.74 -26.67
C GLY A 302 7.51 4.10 -27.32
N SER A 303 7.03 4.28 -28.55
CA SER A 303 7.12 5.54 -29.31
C SER A 303 5.78 6.27 -29.29
N ASP A 304 5.82 7.61 -29.31
CA ASP A 304 4.65 8.50 -29.30
C ASP A 304 3.60 8.10 -28.26
N CYS A 305 4.07 7.83 -27.06
CA CYS A 305 3.21 7.37 -25.98
C CYS A 305 2.36 8.50 -25.39
N ALA A 306 1.18 8.16 -24.93
CA ALA A 306 0.29 9.00 -24.16
C ALA A 306 -0.18 8.27 -22.91
N ILE A 307 -0.39 9.03 -21.83
CA ILE A 307 -1.09 8.60 -20.64
C ILE A 307 -2.55 9.02 -20.80
N ASN A 308 -3.45 8.07 -20.62
CA ASN A 308 -4.89 8.29 -20.77
C ASN A 308 -5.56 8.01 -19.44
N ILE A 309 -6.54 8.84 -19.09
CA ILE A 309 -7.36 8.71 -17.89
C ILE A 309 -8.80 8.69 -18.34
N ALA A 310 -9.52 7.62 -18.03
CA ALA A 310 -10.96 7.52 -18.18
C ALA A 310 -11.58 7.56 -16.78
N TYR A 311 -12.29 8.64 -16.52
CA TYR A 311 -12.96 8.87 -15.24
C TYR A 311 -14.24 8.04 -15.17
N ASN A 312 -14.46 7.42 -14.03
CA ASN A 312 -15.66 6.65 -13.75
C ASN A 312 -16.84 7.60 -13.50
N LYS A 313 -17.80 7.59 -14.39
CA LYS A 313 -18.98 8.43 -14.25
C LYS A 313 -20.00 7.75 -13.36
N GLN A 314 -20.14 8.24 -12.14
CA GLN A 314 -21.16 7.83 -11.16
C GLN A 314 -21.92 9.04 -10.61
N LEU A 315 -22.90 8.77 -9.75
CA LEU A 315 -23.58 9.82 -8.98
C LEU A 315 -22.57 10.62 -8.14
N PRO A 316 -22.56 11.96 -8.23
CA PRO A 316 -21.62 12.78 -7.48
C PRO A 316 -21.89 12.74 -5.97
N LEU A 317 -20.91 13.16 -5.17
CA LEU A 317 -21.09 13.37 -3.73
C LEU A 317 -22.08 14.53 -3.48
N CYS A 318 -22.98 14.37 -2.50
CA CYS A 318 -23.90 15.42 -2.09
C CYS A 318 -23.16 16.60 -1.45
N LYS A 319 -23.32 17.81 -1.97
CA LYS A 319 -22.62 19.02 -1.51
C LYS A 319 -23.31 19.78 -0.37
N GLY A 320 -24.46 19.34 0.15
CA GLY A 320 -25.15 20.05 1.23
C GLY A 320 -26.32 19.28 1.84
N LEU A 321 -26.74 19.71 3.05
CA LEU A 321 -27.93 19.23 3.72
C LEU A 321 -29.18 19.58 2.87
N GLY A 322 -29.89 18.56 2.37
CA GLY A 322 -31.14 18.74 1.63
C GLY A 322 -31.08 18.44 0.13
N SER A 323 -29.94 17.89 -0.38
CA SER A 323 -29.92 17.33 -1.73
C SER A 323 -30.88 16.15 -1.81
N SER A 324 -31.72 16.09 -2.89
CA SER A 324 -32.67 15.00 -3.05
C SER A 324 -31.97 13.65 -3.17
N THR A 325 -32.37 12.71 -2.34
CA THR A 325 -31.95 11.30 -2.46
C THR A 325 -32.22 10.82 -3.90
N GLY A 326 -31.17 10.30 -4.55
CA GLY A 326 -31.22 9.78 -5.92
C GLY A 326 -30.53 10.64 -6.99
N SER A 327 -30.10 11.88 -6.66
CA SER A 327 -29.31 12.72 -7.59
C SER A 327 -27.81 12.83 -7.18
N CYS A 328 -27.46 12.38 -5.98
CA CYS A 328 -26.10 12.37 -5.44
C CYS A 328 -25.98 11.32 -4.34
N ARG A 329 -24.75 10.94 -4.00
CA ARG A 329 -24.42 10.00 -2.90
C ARG A 329 -24.24 10.77 -1.60
N PRO A 330 -25.03 10.46 -0.54
CA PRO A 330 -24.81 11.04 0.78
C PRO A 330 -23.44 10.58 1.36
N PRO A 331 -22.75 11.44 2.12
CA PRO A 331 -21.49 11.06 2.77
C PRO A 331 -21.57 9.88 3.74
N GLU A 332 -22.76 9.63 4.26
CA GLU A 332 -23.09 8.55 5.20
C GLU A 332 -23.45 7.23 4.47
N GLU A 333 -23.58 7.25 3.15
CA GLU A 333 -24.02 6.12 2.31
C GLU A 333 -23.13 5.96 1.07
N LEU A 334 -21.80 6.03 1.23
CA LEU A 334 -20.87 5.92 0.10
C LEU A 334 -20.85 4.52 -0.54
N CYS A 335 -21.23 3.47 0.19
CA CYS A 335 -21.34 2.10 -0.31
C CYS A 335 -22.72 1.83 -0.92
N THR A 336 -23.12 2.62 -1.91
CA THR A 336 -24.38 2.47 -2.63
C THR A 336 -24.10 2.26 -4.10
N ALA A 337 -24.54 1.11 -4.63
CA ALA A 337 -24.35 0.76 -6.04
C ALA A 337 -24.99 1.78 -6.99
N ASP A 338 -24.24 2.25 -7.95
CA ASP A 338 -24.74 2.99 -9.11
C ASP A 338 -24.76 2.10 -10.36
N SER A 339 -25.92 1.57 -10.69
CA SER A 339 -26.10 0.71 -11.86
C SER A 339 -25.91 1.43 -13.20
N THR A 340 -25.75 2.75 -13.17
CA THR A 340 -25.55 3.59 -14.36
C THR A 340 -24.09 4.04 -14.54
N PHE A 341 -23.17 3.52 -13.73
CA PHE A 341 -21.75 3.83 -13.86
C PHE A 341 -21.24 3.51 -15.26
N THR A 342 -20.31 4.32 -15.77
CA THR A 342 -19.80 4.12 -17.14
C THR A 342 -18.43 4.78 -17.34
N PHE A 343 -17.67 4.26 -18.32
CA PHE A 343 -16.43 4.85 -18.81
C PHE A 343 -16.59 5.28 -20.26
N ASP A 344 -16.35 6.56 -20.55
CA ASP A 344 -16.34 7.07 -21.93
C ASP A 344 -14.89 7.28 -22.40
N LEU A 345 -14.38 6.33 -23.20
CA LEU A 345 -13.03 6.35 -23.75
C LEU A 345 -12.92 7.17 -25.04
N SER A 346 -13.96 7.92 -25.42
CA SER A 346 -13.93 8.73 -26.64
C SER A 346 -13.03 9.94 -26.50
N GLN A 347 -12.17 10.18 -27.49
CA GLN A 347 -11.22 11.30 -27.53
C GLN A 347 -11.87 12.58 -28.09
N ARG A 348 -13.10 12.88 -27.71
CA ARG A 348 -13.78 14.10 -28.14
C ARG A 348 -13.32 15.29 -27.27
N PRO A 349 -13.16 16.50 -27.82
CA PRO A 349 -12.74 17.66 -27.06
C PRO A 349 -13.70 18.09 -25.94
N ASP A 350 -14.97 17.73 -26.04
CA ASP A 350 -16.04 18.01 -25.08
C ASP A 350 -16.23 16.90 -24.03
N ASN A 351 -15.44 15.83 -24.10
CA ASN A 351 -15.53 14.75 -23.12
C ASN A 351 -14.74 15.07 -21.85
N GLU A 352 -15.42 15.56 -20.83
CA GLU A 352 -14.82 15.83 -19.50
C GLU A 352 -14.43 14.58 -18.71
N TYR A 353 -14.91 13.39 -19.12
CA TYR A 353 -14.61 12.10 -18.48
C TYR A 353 -13.46 11.37 -19.13
N PHE A 354 -12.71 12.02 -20.02
CA PHE A 354 -11.51 11.46 -20.63
C PHE A 354 -10.40 12.50 -20.79
N ALA A 355 -9.23 12.19 -20.25
CA ALA A 355 -8.03 13.02 -20.44
C ALA A 355 -6.95 12.21 -21.19
N ARG A 356 -6.29 12.87 -22.16
CA ARG A 356 -5.14 12.32 -22.86
C ARG A 356 -3.94 13.26 -22.74
N ILE A 357 -2.87 12.77 -22.13
CA ILE A 357 -1.64 13.51 -21.87
C ILE A 357 -0.54 12.91 -22.74
N LEU A 358 -0.09 13.67 -23.72
CA LEU A 358 1.05 13.27 -24.56
C LEU A 358 2.32 13.29 -23.71
N LEU A 359 3.11 12.22 -23.73
CA LEU A 359 4.39 12.17 -23.01
C LEU A 359 5.33 13.32 -23.41
N GLN A 360 5.32 13.69 -24.70
CA GLN A 360 6.10 14.81 -25.23
C GLN A 360 5.74 16.17 -24.62
N SER A 361 4.51 16.31 -24.11
CA SER A 361 4.09 17.54 -23.40
C SER A 361 4.61 17.59 -21.97
N LEU A 362 4.78 16.43 -21.33
CA LEU A 362 5.37 16.31 -19.99
C LEU A 362 6.90 16.31 -20.04
N LEU A 363 7.48 15.52 -20.92
CA LEU A 363 8.91 15.25 -21.06
C LEU A 363 9.31 15.32 -22.54
N PRO A 364 9.59 16.52 -23.08
CA PRO A 364 10.01 16.68 -24.47
C PRO A 364 11.27 15.84 -24.80
N GLY A 365 11.22 15.12 -25.92
CA GLY A 365 12.35 14.30 -26.38
C GLY A 365 12.52 12.95 -25.68
N SER A 366 11.56 12.56 -24.84
CA SER A 366 11.59 11.26 -24.14
C SER A 366 10.57 10.28 -24.70
N SER A 367 10.88 8.99 -24.58
CA SER A 367 9.99 7.85 -24.80
C SER A 367 9.65 7.17 -23.48
N LEU A 368 8.73 6.20 -23.48
CA LEU A 368 8.31 5.48 -22.29
C LEU A 368 8.80 4.03 -22.34
N LEU A 369 9.39 3.52 -21.26
CA LEU A 369 9.64 2.10 -21.11
C LEU A 369 8.34 1.42 -20.66
N VAL A 370 7.80 0.53 -21.49
CA VAL A 370 6.50 -0.14 -21.22
C VAL A 370 6.63 -1.64 -21.02
N THR A 371 7.80 -2.21 -21.36
CA THR A 371 8.05 -3.65 -21.22
C THR A 371 9.50 -3.88 -20.80
N ASP A 372 9.71 -4.72 -19.79
CA ASP A 372 11.05 -5.24 -19.46
C ASP A 372 11.33 -6.48 -20.30
N VAL A 373 12.20 -6.33 -21.30
CA VAL A 373 12.62 -7.41 -22.21
C VAL A 373 13.83 -8.20 -21.70
N THR A 374 14.38 -7.86 -20.56
CA THR A 374 15.50 -8.60 -19.94
C THR A 374 15.05 -9.93 -19.33
N GLN A 375 13.76 -10.10 -19.16
CA GLN A 375 13.13 -11.32 -18.65
C GLN A 375 12.58 -12.18 -19.80
N THR A 376 12.45 -13.48 -19.54
CA THR A 376 11.79 -14.43 -20.46
C THR A 376 10.69 -15.18 -19.69
N PRO A 377 9.41 -14.92 -20.03
CA PRO A 377 8.87 -13.93 -20.97
C PRO A 377 9.13 -12.49 -20.55
N SER A 378 9.01 -11.56 -21.49
CA SER A 378 9.07 -10.12 -21.18
C SER A 378 7.91 -9.73 -20.27
N VAL A 379 8.16 -8.78 -19.35
CA VAL A 379 7.22 -8.36 -18.32
C VAL A 379 6.71 -6.95 -18.62
N PRO A 380 5.39 -6.70 -18.64
CA PRO A 380 4.86 -5.36 -18.80
C PRO A 380 5.23 -4.47 -17.62
N ILE A 381 5.49 -3.20 -17.89
CA ILE A 381 5.77 -2.18 -16.87
C ILE A 381 4.58 -1.23 -16.82
N PRO A 382 3.65 -1.40 -15.86
CA PRO A 382 2.52 -0.50 -15.69
C PRO A 382 2.98 0.84 -15.10
N LEU A 383 2.18 1.89 -15.32
CA LEU A 383 2.27 3.12 -14.54
C LEU A 383 2.01 2.79 -13.07
N LYS A 384 2.82 3.36 -12.18
CA LYS A 384 2.59 3.29 -10.74
C LYS A 384 1.83 4.52 -10.29
N LEU A 385 0.78 4.29 -9.52
CA LEU A 385 -0.09 5.30 -8.97
C LEU A 385 0.08 5.31 -7.44
N GLY A 386 0.24 6.48 -6.85
CA GLY A 386 0.38 6.63 -5.41
C GLY A 386 0.45 8.10 -5.04
N ASP A 387 -0.11 8.47 -3.91
CA ASP A 387 -0.09 9.85 -3.41
C ASP A 387 1.21 10.11 -2.65
N THR A 388 2.21 10.69 -3.35
CA THR A 388 3.55 10.90 -2.81
C THR A 388 3.66 12.16 -1.96
N ASN A 389 2.75 13.11 -2.13
CA ASN A 389 2.73 14.39 -1.44
C ASN A 389 1.59 14.50 -0.40
N LEU A 390 0.85 13.42 -0.22
CA LEU A 390 -0.24 13.26 0.76
C LEU A 390 -1.42 14.22 0.56
N ASP A 391 -1.61 14.75 -0.64
CA ASP A 391 -2.68 15.73 -0.91
C ASP A 391 -4.04 15.09 -1.23
N GLY A 392 -4.07 13.77 -1.33
CA GLY A 392 -5.25 12.96 -1.62
C GLY A 392 -5.47 12.69 -3.11
N PHE A 393 -4.59 13.17 -3.98
CA PHE A 393 -4.63 12.91 -5.42
C PHE A 393 -3.46 11.99 -5.80
N PRO A 394 -3.72 10.85 -6.43
CA PRO A 394 -2.65 9.95 -6.84
C PRO A 394 -1.69 10.59 -7.84
N ASP A 395 -0.39 10.39 -7.63
CA ASP A 395 0.70 10.79 -8.50
C ASP A 395 1.15 9.65 -9.40
N LEU A 396 1.99 9.94 -10.38
CA LEU A 396 2.49 8.98 -11.37
C LEU A 396 3.99 8.74 -11.18
N LEU A 397 4.38 7.48 -11.26
CA LEU A 397 5.79 7.07 -11.34
C LEU A 397 5.96 6.13 -12.55
N PHE A 398 6.93 6.45 -13.43
CA PHE A 398 7.24 5.67 -14.61
C PHE A 398 8.71 5.85 -15.03
N ILE A 399 9.17 5.09 -16.02
CA ILE A 399 10.54 5.14 -16.54
C ILE A 399 10.53 5.85 -17.90
N ALA A 400 11.13 7.04 -17.95
CA ALA A 400 11.37 7.79 -19.18
C ALA A 400 12.67 7.34 -19.83
N VAL A 401 12.67 7.23 -21.15
CA VAL A 401 13.83 6.84 -21.97
C VAL A 401 14.27 8.00 -22.83
N SER A 402 15.54 8.41 -22.67
CA SER A 402 16.16 9.45 -23.48
C SER A 402 17.51 8.95 -24.00
N GLY A 403 17.57 8.64 -25.29
CA GLY A 403 18.72 7.95 -25.88
C GLY A 403 18.87 6.53 -25.32
N GLN A 404 19.93 6.31 -24.53
CA GLN A 404 20.18 5.04 -23.83
C GLN A 404 19.87 5.10 -22.34
N ASP A 405 19.51 6.27 -21.83
CA ASP A 405 19.23 6.50 -20.42
C ASP A 405 17.79 6.12 -20.09
N HIS A 406 17.61 5.19 -19.17
CA HIS A 406 16.33 4.79 -18.58
C HIS A 406 16.22 5.39 -17.17
N THR A 407 15.51 6.51 -17.04
CA THR A 407 15.46 7.30 -15.80
C THR A 407 14.06 7.28 -15.21
N PRO A 408 13.89 6.93 -13.92
CA PRO A 408 12.60 7.04 -13.25
C PRO A 408 12.17 8.51 -13.15
N LYS A 409 10.87 8.77 -13.34
CA LYS A 409 10.30 10.13 -13.24
C LYS A 409 9.05 10.09 -12.37
N MET A 410 9.02 11.04 -11.43
CA MET A 410 7.88 11.31 -10.58
C MET A 410 7.12 12.51 -11.14
N VAL A 411 5.81 12.35 -11.33
CA VAL A 411 4.91 13.36 -11.88
C VAL A 411 3.74 13.54 -10.94
N ILE A 412 3.60 14.71 -10.37
CA ILE A 412 2.59 15.00 -9.36
C ILE A 412 1.31 15.56 -9.99
N SER A 413 0.18 15.16 -9.41
CA SER A 413 -1.12 15.79 -9.64
C SER A 413 -1.13 17.18 -9.01
N THR A 414 -1.45 18.21 -9.78
CA THR A 414 -1.45 19.59 -9.28
C THR A 414 -2.69 20.34 -9.75
N PRO A 415 -3.21 21.29 -8.96
CA PRO A 415 -4.27 22.17 -9.44
C PRO A 415 -3.92 22.84 -10.77
N CYS A 416 -4.90 22.96 -11.65
CA CYS A 416 -4.73 23.58 -12.97
C CYS A 416 -4.13 24.97 -12.89
N GLY A 417 -3.07 25.23 -13.68
CA GLY A 417 -2.34 26.49 -13.67
C GLY A 417 -1.28 26.58 -14.75
N SER A 418 -0.45 27.60 -14.69
CA SER A 418 0.64 27.79 -15.64
C SER A 418 1.70 26.69 -15.50
N GLY A 419 2.05 26.01 -16.61
CA GLY A 419 3.04 24.95 -16.65
C GLY A 419 2.50 23.55 -16.26
N VAL A 420 1.20 23.44 -16.00
CA VAL A 420 0.51 22.16 -15.72
C VAL A 420 -0.05 21.61 -17.05
N VAL A 421 0.18 20.34 -17.31
CA VAL A 421 -0.20 19.66 -18.56
C VAL A 421 -1.41 18.75 -18.31
N GLY A 422 -2.29 18.65 -19.31
CA GLY A 422 -3.43 17.73 -19.27
C GLY A 422 -4.47 18.08 -18.22
N CYS A 423 -4.70 19.38 -18.00
CA CYS A 423 -5.72 19.86 -17.08
C CYS A 423 -7.10 19.33 -17.42
N ASN A 424 -7.70 18.58 -16.48
CA ASN A 424 -9.07 18.12 -16.53
C ASN A 424 -9.63 18.06 -15.10
N ARG A 425 -10.93 18.29 -14.90
CA ARG A 425 -11.62 18.24 -13.60
C ARG A 425 -10.91 18.99 -12.46
N GLY A 426 -10.20 20.10 -12.81
CA GLY A 426 -9.51 20.97 -11.84
C GLY A 426 -8.05 20.63 -11.55
N HIS A 427 -7.56 19.48 -11.96
CA HIS A 427 -6.18 19.01 -11.79
C HIS A 427 -5.51 18.66 -13.12
N GLY A 428 -4.20 18.67 -13.11
CA GLY A 428 -3.33 18.26 -14.22
C GLY A 428 -1.98 17.80 -13.67
N TRP A 429 -0.97 17.71 -14.52
CA TRP A 429 0.25 16.97 -14.23
C TRP A 429 1.49 17.84 -14.36
N SER A 430 2.40 17.71 -13.41
CA SER A 430 3.67 18.43 -13.37
C SER A 430 4.82 17.50 -12.99
N VAL A 431 5.87 17.48 -13.80
CA VAL A 431 7.09 16.69 -13.50
C VAL A 431 7.85 17.35 -12.36
N VAL A 432 8.19 16.59 -11.32
CA VAL A 432 9.02 17.06 -10.22
C VAL A 432 10.45 17.25 -10.71
N LYS A 433 11.01 18.48 -10.55
CA LYS A 433 12.33 18.86 -11.08
C LYS A 433 13.35 19.21 -10.01
N LYS A 434 12.93 19.36 -8.77
CA LYS A 434 13.81 19.75 -7.65
C LYS A 434 13.75 18.70 -6.56
N GLY A 435 14.89 18.36 -6.01
CA GLY A 435 14.98 17.35 -4.97
C GLY A 435 14.81 15.92 -5.48
N THR A 436 14.91 15.69 -6.80
CA THR A 436 14.82 14.39 -7.46
C THR A 436 16.15 13.88 -7.99
N GLU A 437 17.26 14.48 -7.55
CA GLU A 437 18.61 14.18 -8.02
C GLU A 437 18.97 12.69 -7.83
N ALA A 438 18.43 12.05 -6.79
CA ALA A 438 18.60 10.62 -6.54
C ALA A 438 17.99 9.74 -7.66
N LEU A 439 16.81 10.12 -8.18
CA LEU A 439 16.19 9.44 -9.32
C LEU A 439 16.89 9.80 -10.64
N ASP A 440 17.23 11.07 -10.83
CA ASP A 440 17.86 11.57 -12.05
C ASP A 440 19.28 10.98 -12.27
N ALA A 441 19.94 10.54 -11.21
CA ALA A 441 21.22 9.84 -11.27
C ALA A 441 21.11 8.39 -11.79
N ILE A 442 19.92 7.79 -11.78
CA ILE A 442 19.68 6.43 -12.28
C ILE A 442 19.46 6.49 -13.79
N LYS A 443 20.26 5.69 -14.54
CA LYS A 443 20.24 5.66 -16.01
C LYS A 443 19.94 4.30 -16.61
N ASP A 444 19.72 3.30 -15.77
CA ASP A 444 19.56 1.91 -16.16
C ASP A 444 18.35 1.24 -15.47
N ALA A 445 17.31 2.03 -15.19
CA ALA A 445 16.07 1.53 -14.60
C ALA A 445 15.32 0.59 -15.55
N ARG A 446 14.75 -0.49 -14.99
CA ARG A 446 13.90 -1.47 -15.68
C ARG A 446 12.58 -1.77 -14.98
N GLY A 447 12.38 -1.25 -13.78
CA GLY A 447 11.17 -1.38 -13.00
C GLY A 447 11.14 -0.38 -11.86
N VAL A 448 9.95 0.04 -11.48
CA VAL A 448 9.71 0.95 -10.36
C VAL A 448 8.50 0.50 -9.55
N ALA A 449 8.49 0.81 -8.27
CA ALA A 449 7.32 0.62 -7.40
C ALA A 449 7.32 1.67 -6.28
N PHE A 450 6.13 2.00 -5.80
CA PHE A 450 5.94 2.74 -4.54
C PHE A 450 5.86 1.76 -3.37
N LEU A 451 6.41 2.16 -2.22
CA LEU A 451 6.33 1.46 -0.94
C LEU A 451 6.61 2.47 0.19
N ASP A 452 6.22 2.14 1.40
CA ASP A 452 6.59 2.88 2.62
C ASP A 452 7.51 1.95 3.42
N ILE A 453 8.84 2.11 3.26
CA ILE A 453 9.83 1.14 3.73
C ILE A 453 10.18 1.34 5.21
N ASP A 454 10.26 2.58 5.65
CA ASP A 454 10.61 2.91 7.04
C ASP A 454 9.37 3.21 7.90
N GLU A 455 8.18 3.04 7.30
CA GLU A 455 6.90 3.23 7.95
C GLU A 455 6.71 4.67 8.49
N ASP A 456 7.30 5.66 7.81
CA ASP A 456 7.19 7.07 8.21
C ASP A 456 5.89 7.73 7.69
N GLY A 457 5.15 7.01 6.83
CA GLY A 457 3.89 7.47 6.25
C GLY A 457 4.07 8.32 5.02
N THR A 458 5.20 8.20 4.34
CA THR A 458 5.41 8.72 2.99
C THR A 458 5.69 7.58 2.02
N LEU A 459 5.38 7.76 0.73
CA LEU A 459 5.68 6.75 -0.27
C LEU A 459 7.09 6.91 -0.80
N ASP A 460 7.93 5.92 -0.51
CA ASP A 460 9.27 5.75 -1.05
C ASP A 460 9.24 5.09 -2.42
N ILE A 461 10.38 5.01 -3.08
CA ILE A 461 10.51 4.47 -4.43
C ILE A 461 11.53 3.34 -4.45
N LEU A 462 11.08 2.15 -4.87
CA LEU A 462 11.98 1.09 -5.33
C LEU A 462 12.28 1.31 -6.81
N VAL A 463 13.56 1.23 -7.18
CA VAL A 463 14.01 1.18 -8.56
C VAL A 463 14.75 -0.13 -8.79
N GLN A 464 14.24 -0.93 -9.71
CA GLN A 464 14.95 -2.08 -10.24
C GLN A 464 15.83 -1.65 -11.40
N ARG A 465 17.06 -2.14 -11.45
CA ARG A 465 18.11 -1.72 -12.39
C ARG A 465 18.63 -2.92 -13.18
N THR A 466 19.28 -2.64 -14.31
CA THR A 466 19.99 -3.70 -15.06
C THR A 466 21.33 -4.05 -14.44
N GLY A 467 21.84 -3.24 -13.52
CA GLY A 467 23.18 -3.38 -12.96
C GLY A 467 24.31 -2.91 -13.87
N ALA A 468 24.00 -2.43 -15.07
CA ALA A 468 25.00 -2.00 -16.06
C ALA A 468 25.92 -0.87 -15.56
N ALA A 469 25.42 -0.03 -14.65
CA ALA A 469 26.19 1.05 -14.03
C ALA A 469 27.06 0.59 -12.83
N GLY A 470 27.12 -0.71 -12.51
CA GLY A 470 27.93 -1.26 -11.43
C GLY A 470 27.48 -0.93 -10.01
N ARG A 471 26.22 -0.49 -9.84
CA ARG A 471 25.64 -0.11 -8.53
C ARG A 471 24.62 -1.12 -8.00
N GLY A 472 24.67 -2.38 -8.45
CA GLY A 472 23.68 -3.42 -8.12
C GLY A 472 22.40 -3.30 -8.93
N ASN A 473 21.48 -4.24 -8.70
CA ASN A 473 20.22 -4.39 -9.45
C ASN A 473 19.03 -3.77 -8.73
N ILE A 474 19.16 -3.42 -7.45
CA ILE A 474 18.09 -2.91 -6.59
C ILE A 474 18.56 -1.63 -5.91
N GLN A 475 17.75 -0.61 -5.98
CA GLN A 475 18.00 0.67 -5.32
C GLN A 475 16.72 1.21 -4.71
N PHE A 476 16.77 1.57 -3.44
CA PHE A 476 15.69 2.27 -2.76
C PHE A 476 16.01 3.76 -2.72
N VAL A 477 14.99 4.56 -2.91
CA VAL A 477 15.05 6.02 -2.85
C VAL A 477 14.01 6.47 -1.83
N GLN A 478 14.51 7.00 -0.71
CA GLN A 478 13.69 7.48 0.40
C GLN A 478 13.04 8.82 0.03
N ASN A 479 11.75 8.93 0.27
CA ASN A 479 11.01 10.19 0.14
C ASN A 479 11.12 10.98 1.45
N ASN A 480 12.08 11.88 1.51
CA ASN A 480 12.30 12.72 2.69
C ASN A 480 11.77 14.15 2.49
N PHE A 481 10.80 14.33 1.59
CA PHE A 481 10.08 15.59 1.48
C PHE A 481 9.18 15.80 2.70
N TYR A 482 9.13 17.03 3.17
CA TYR A 482 8.20 17.40 4.23
C TYR A 482 6.88 17.91 3.63
N TYR A 483 5.80 17.25 3.98
CA TYR A 483 4.44 17.62 3.60
C TYR A 483 3.63 17.94 4.86
N ASP A 484 2.92 19.08 4.84
CA ASP A 484 1.97 19.45 5.89
C ASP A 484 0.60 18.82 5.56
N ALA A 485 0.53 17.52 5.65
CA ALA A 485 -0.63 16.70 5.31
C ALA A 485 -0.66 15.43 6.15
N PHE A 486 -1.75 14.70 6.09
CA PHE A 486 -1.99 13.49 6.86
C PHE A 486 -2.10 12.28 5.95
N PHE A 487 -1.83 11.11 6.49
CA PHE A 487 -1.99 9.83 5.82
C PHE A 487 -2.83 8.85 6.64
N LEU A 488 -3.27 7.78 5.99
CA LEU A 488 -3.75 6.55 6.62
C LEU A 488 -3.16 5.37 5.85
N LYS A 489 -2.71 4.35 6.55
CA LYS A 489 -2.28 3.06 5.99
C LYS A 489 -3.24 1.99 6.50
N ALA A 490 -3.82 1.19 5.63
CA ALA A 490 -4.79 0.19 6.04
C ALA A 490 -4.61 -1.14 5.31
N ILE A 491 -4.97 -2.21 6.00
CA ILE A 491 -5.01 -3.56 5.45
C ILE A 491 -6.24 -4.30 5.97
N VAL A 492 -6.97 -4.94 5.07
CA VAL A 492 -8.04 -5.87 5.40
C VAL A 492 -7.50 -7.28 5.30
N LEU A 493 -7.67 -8.07 6.36
CA LEU A 493 -7.25 -9.47 6.43
C LEU A 493 -8.34 -10.40 5.88
N ASN A 494 -7.96 -11.63 5.56
CA ASN A 494 -8.84 -12.63 4.93
C ASN A 494 -9.71 -13.45 5.91
N GLY A 495 -9.77 -13.07 7.18
CA GLY A 495 -10.60 -13.76 8.17
C GLY A 495 -10.14 -15.14 8.61
N ALA A 496 -8.96 -15.61 8.20
CA ALA A 496 -8.42 -16.94 8.56
C ALA A 496 -8.45 -17.23 10.07
N CYS A 497 -8.28 -16.20 10.88
CA CYS A 497 -8.20 -16.33 12.34
C CYS A 497 -9.20 -15.39 13.01
N GLY A 498 -10.43 -15.86 13.18
CA GLY A 498 -11.59 -15.06 13.58
C GLY A 498 -11.47 -14.29 14.91
N ASN A 499 -10.48 -14.59 15.75
CA ASN A 499 -10.21 -13.88 17.00
C ASN A 499 -8.99 -12.94 16.95
N GLY A 500 -8.41 -12.71 15.75
CA GLY A 500 -7.17 -11.95 15.59
C GLY A 500 -5.92 -12.72 16.04
N TRP A 501 -6.07 -13.97 16.43
CA TRP A 501 -4.99 -14.87 16.80
C TRP A 501 -5.12 -16.19 16.07
N CYS A 502 -4.07 -16.60 15.40
CA CYS A 502 -3.92 -17.93 14.83
C CYS A 502 -3.14 -18.83 15.79
N TYR A 503 -3.32 -20.14 15.64
CA TYR A 503 -2.65 -21.14 16.46
C TYR A 503 -1.92 -22.11 15.55
N GLY A 504 -0.64 -22.37 15.84
CA GLY A 504 0.14 -23.42 15.21
C GLY A 504 -0.31 -24.82 15.63
N HIS A 505 0.44 -25.84 15.23
CA HIS A 505 0.16 -27.24 15.60
C HIS A 505 0.14 -27.46 17.13
N ASN A 506 0.92 -26.66 17.88
CA ASN A 506 0.87 -26.62 19.33
C ASN A 506 0.07 -25.41 19.76
N ALA A 507 -0.85 -25.57 20.72
CA ALA A 507 -1.67 -24.47 21.25
C ALA A 507 -0.86 -23.34 21.91
N SER A 508 0.44 -23.56 22.17
CA SER A 508 1.39 -22.53 22.63
C SER A 508 1.90 -21.61 21.53
N ASP A 509 1.83 -22.03 20.26
CA ASP A 509 2.40 -21.31 19.13
C ASP A 509 1.32 -20.45 18.50
N LYS A 510 1.00 -19.33 19.15
CA LYS A 510 0.04 -18.37 18.62
C LYS A 510 0.74 -17.20 17.94
N TYR A 511 0.14 -16.71 16.85
CA TYR A 511 0.63 -15.58 16.07
C TYR A 511 -0.53 -14.73 15.56
N HIS A 512 -0.24 -13.50 15.18
CA HIS A 512 -1.21 -12.64 14.51
C HIS A 512 -1.16 -12.82 12.98
N PRO A 513 -2.29 -12.78 12.28
CA PRO A 513 -2.33 -12.88 10.81
C PRO A 513 -2.09 -11.52 10.13
N TYR A 514 -1.23 -10.66 10.67
CA TYR A 514 -1.08 -9.28 10.19
C TYR A 514 -0.52 -9.18 8.78
N GLY A 515 0.29 -10.15 8.37
CA GLY A 515 0.86 -10.18 7.03
C GLY A 515 -0.11 -10.60 5.93
N VAL A 516 -1.24 -11.19 6.30
CA VAL A 516 -2.18 -11.75 5.34
C VAL A 516 -3.03 -10.67 4.70
N SER A 517 -2.97 -10.60 3.37
CA SER A 517 -3.82 -9.75 2.56
C SER A 517 -4.42 -10.52 1.39
N TYR A 518 -5.46 -9.95 0.79
CA TYR A 518 -6.09 -10.50 -0.40
C TYR A 518 -6.63 -9.38 -1.30
N SER A 519 -6.90 -9.69 -2.55
CA SER A 519 -7.48 -8.73 -3.51
C SER A 519 -8.95 -8.49 -3.21
N GLY A 520 -9.41 -7.24 -3.36
CA GLY A 520 -10.82 -6.91 -3.38
C GLY A 520 -11.34 -6.19 -2.14
N ALA A 521 -10.53 -5.92 -1.12
CA ALA A 521 -10.95 -4.98 -0.10
C ALA A 521 -11.05 -3.56 -0.68
N SER A 522 -12.08 -2.83 -0.31
CA SER A 522 -12.38 -1.48 -0.78
C SER A 522 -12.48 -0.51 0.38
N TYR A 523 -11.97 0.70 0.19
CA TYR A 523 -12.04 1.78 1.17
C TYR A 523 -12.65 3.01 0.50
N LYS A 524 -13.69 3.56 1.12
CA LYS A 524 -14.24 4.87 0.76
C LYS A 524 -14.27 5.74 1.98
N TYR A 525 -13.80 6.96 1.87
CA TYR A 525 -13.75 7.84 3.04
C TYR A 525 -14.14 9.27 2.72
N THR A 526 -14.58 9.98 3.75
CA THR A 526 -14.84 11.42 3.69
C THR A 526 -13.95 12.17 4.68
N VAL A 527 -13.40 13.27 4.22
CA VAL A 527 -12.62 14.21 5.03
C VAL A 527 -13.11 15.62 4.83
N LEU A 528 -13.02 16.43 5.88
CA LEU A 528 -13.23 17.87 5.80
C LEU A 528 -11.88 18.56 5.61
N ASP A 529 -11.79 19.41 4.61
CA ASP A 529 -10.64 20.29 4.44
C ASP A 529 -10.64 21.43 5.49
N THR A 530 -9.56 22.17 5.55
CA THR A 530 -9.43 23.32 6.47
C THR A 530 -10.39 24.47 6.20
N LYS A 531 -11.11 24.45 5.07
CA LYS A 531 -12.14 25.44 4.68
C LYS A 531 -13.57 24.92 4.93
N GLY A 532 -13.70 23.69 5.44
CA GLY A 532 -14.99 23.03 5.65
C GLY A 532 -15.58 22.39 4.40
N GLY A 533 -14.83 22.28 3.30
CA GLY A 533 -15.20 21.51 2.12
C GLY A 533 -15.09 20.00 2.41
N ARG A 534 -16.11 19.25 2.04
CA ARG A 534 -16.10 17.78 2.19
C ARG A 534 -15.64 17.15 0.88
N HIS A 535 -14.69 16.23 0.99
CA HIS A 535 -14.16 15.43 -0.11
C HIS A 535 -14.37 13.96 0.20
N ALA A 536 -14.68 13.19 -0.82
CA ALA A 536 -14.67 11.72 -0.76
C ALA A 536 -13.50 11.20 -1.58
N ALA A 537 -12.97 10.05 -1.21
CA ALA A 537 -12.04 9.32 -2.05
C ALA A 537 -12.25 7.82 -1.89
N GLN A 538 -11.84 7.09 -2.92
CA GLN A 538 -11.83 5.63 -2.95
C GLN A 538 -10.39 5.12 -3.10
N VAL A 539 -10.05 4.11 -2.30
CA VAL A 539 -8.79 3.37 -2.43
C VAL A 539 -9.10 1.88 -2.40
N ALA A 540 -8.43 1.10 -3.24
CA ALA A 540 -8.59 -0.35 -3.28
C ALA A 540 -7.36 -1.05 -2.72
N GLN A 541 -7.54 -2.21 -2.11
CA GLN A 541 -6.46 -3.12 -1.77
C GLN A 541 -6.14 -3.97 -3.00
N LEU A 542 -5.05 -3.61 -3.67
CA LEU A 542 -4.59 -4.22 -4.92
C LEU A 542 -3.21 -4.84 -4.70
N PRO A 543 -3.09 -5.96 -3.98
CA PRO A 543 -1.82 -6.66 -3.87
C PRO A 543 -1.40 -7.18 -5.23
N GLN A 544 -0.13 -7.56 -5.35
CA GLN A 544 0.38 -8.15 -6.58
C GLN A 544 -0.43 -9.38 -7.00
N THR A 545 -0.79 -9.45 -8.27
CA THR A 545 -1.53 -10.58 -8.82
C THR A 545 -0.79 -11.28 -9.97
N SER A 546 -0.57 -10.64 -11.11
CA SER A 546 -0.03 -11.25 -12.31
C SER A 546 1.11 -10.43 -12.91
N TYR A 547 1.91 -11.07 -13.75
CA TYR A 547 2.98 -10.47 -14.57
C TYR A 547 4.00 -9.64 -13.76
N GLN A 548 4.32 -10.05 -12.53
CA GLN A 548 5.31 -9.38 -11.64
C GLN A 548 5.06 -7.86 -11.47
N SER A 549 3.81 -7.46 -11.47
CA SER A 549 3.42 -6.08 -11.19
C SER A 549 3.59 -5.81 -9.69
N LEU A 550 4.72 -5.23 -9.29
CA LEU A 550 5.01 -4.94 -7.88
C LEU A 550 4.01 -3.98 -7.29
N GLN A 551 3.31 -4.43 -6.26
CA GLN A 551 2.37 -3.66 -5.46
C GLN A 551 2.50 -4.06 -4.00
N THR A 552 2.22 -3.12 -3.09
CA THR A 552 2.21 -3.39 -1.65
C THR A 552 0.95 -4.14 -1.24
N PRO A 553 1.00 -4.98 -0.19
CA PRO A 553 -0.18 -5.69 0.31
C PRO A 553 -1.18 -4.79 1.02
N TYR A 554 -0.76 -3.61 1.48
CA TYR A 554 -1.57 -2.61 2.16
C TYR A 554 -2.01 -1.50 1.21
N SER A 555 -3.08 -0.81 1.57
CA SER A 555 -3.54 0.41 0.93
C SER A 555 -3.00 1.64 1.65
N PHE A 556 -2.61 2.64 0.86
CA PHE A 556 -2.06 3.90 1.36
C PHE A 556 -2.93 5.06 0.89
N PHE A 557 -3.24 5.97 1.81
CA PHE A 557 -4.15 7.09 1.59
C PHE A 557 -3.46 8.39 1.96
N GLY A 558 -3.28 9.32 1.04
CA GLY A 558 -3.09 10.70 1.40
C GLY A 558 -4.43 11.35 1.72
N LEU A 559 -4.49 12.06 2.81
CA LEU A 559 -5.73 12.68 3.30
C LEU A 559 -5.78 14.18 3.05
N GLY A 560 -4.64 14.76 2.67
CA GLY A 560 -4.46 16.20 2.62
C GLY A 560 -4.44 16.82 4.00
N ARG A 561 -4.68 18.13 4.06
CA ARG A 561 -4.91 18.86 5.31
C ARG A 561 -6.34 18.66 5.75
N THR A 562 -6.56 17.89 6.80
CA THR A 562 -7.90 17.60 7.35
C THR A 562 -8.08 18.21 8.72
N ASN A 563 -9.35 18.31 9.18
CA ASN A 563 -9.71 18.71 10.53
C ASN A 563 -9.65 17.50 11.49
N ASN A 564 -8.45 17.10 11.93
CA ASN A 564 -8.19 16.20 13.06
C ASN A 564 -8.63 14.72 12.92
N TYR A 565 -9.58 14.34 12.08
CA TYR A 565 -10.03 12.93 11.91
C TYR A 565 -10.74 12.71 10.56
N ILE A 566 -10.79 11.46 10.16
CA ILE A 566 -11.60 11.01 9.02
C ILE A 566 -13.03 10.86 9.52
N GLU A 567 -14.00 11.55 8.89
CA GLU A 567 -15.40 11.53 9.33
C GLU A 567 -16.01 10.14 9.21
N ASN A 568 -15.95 9.57 8.02
CA ASN A 568 -16.44 8.23 7.70
C ASN A 568 -15.37 7.48 6.94
N LEU A 569 -15.11 6.25 7.32
CA LEU A 569 -14.28 5.30 6.60
C LEU A 569 -15.10 4.02 6.38
N PHE A 570 -15.60 3.85 5.18
CA PHE A 570 -16.25 2.62 4.75
C PHE A 570 -15.19 1.63 4.30
N VAL A 571 -15.24 0.43 4.84
CA VAL A 571 -14.32 -0.64 4.51
C VAL A 571 -15.12 -1.85 4.06
N GLY A 572 -14.95 -2.22 2.79
CA GLY A 572 -15.57 -3.39 2.19
C GLY A 572 -14.63 -4.59 2.17
N SER A 573 -15.21 -5.77 2.25
CA SER A 573 -14.54 -7.05 2.03
C SER A 573 -15.26 -7.83 0.94
N THR A 574 -14.69 -8.96 0.51
CA THR A 574 -15.30 -9.80 -0.52
C THR A 574 -16.42 -10.70 -0.01
N ILE A 575 -16.70 -10.71 1.29
CA ILE A 575 -17.65 -11.62 1.91
C ILE A 575 -19.07 -11.49 1.31
N HIS A 576 -19.69 -12.61 0.91
CA HIS A 576 -21.04 -12.62 0.34
C HIS A 576 -22.14 -12.60 1.40
N THR A 577 -22.06 -11.67 2.35
CA THR A 577 -23.11 -11.43 3.34
C THR A 577 -23.81 -10.10 3.09
N GLN A 578 -24.90 -9.86 3.79
CA GLN A 578 -25.62 -8.59 3.70
C GLN A 578 -24.77 -7.44 4.27
N GLN A 579 -23.94 -7.71 5.27
CA GLN A 579 -23.00 -6.75 5.90
C GLN A 579 -21.56 -7.01 5.42
N HIS A 580 -21.31 -6.86 4.11
CA HIS A 580 -19.99 -7.02 3.51
C HIS A 580 -19.07 -5.81 3.73
N PHE A 581 -19.56 -4.73 4.31
CA PHE A 581 -18.78 -3.54 4.68
C PHE A 581 -19.12 -3.04 6.07
N ILE A 582 -18.22 -2.23 6.62
CA ILE A 582 -18.41 -1.48 7.87
C ILE A 582 -18.14 0.00 7.63
N ASN A 583 -18.86 0.90 8.33
CA ASN A 583 -18.51 2.30 8.46
C ASN A 583 -17.81 2.52 9.80
N ILE A 584 -16.59 3.07 9.76
CA ILE A 584 -15.78 3.42 10.92
C ILE A 584 -15.73 4.94 11.02
N GLU A 585 -16.37 5.50 12.03
CA GLU A 585 -16.41 6.94 12.25
C GLU A 585 -15.23 7.41 13.11
N GLY A 586 -14.70 8.61 12.82
CA GLY A 586 -13.71 9.28 13.65
C GLY A 586 -12.33 8.59 13.67
N VAL A 587 -11.87 8.07 12.54
CA VAL A 587 -10.53 7.44 12.45
C VAL A 587 -9.43 8.50 12.57
N ILE A 588 -8.44 8.21 13.41
CA ILE A 588 -7.30 9.10 13.65
C ILE A 588 -6.32 9.02 12.47
N PRO A 589 -5.97 10.15 11.84
CA PRO A 589 -4.93 10.20 10.82
C PRO A 589 -3.53 9.84 11.35
N ASN A 590 -2.58 9.64 10.44
CA ASN A 590 -1.21 9.22 10.73
C ASN A 590 -1.17 7.94 11.56
N SER A 591 -1.95 6.96 11.11
CA SER A 591 -2.06 5.67 11.77
C SER A 591 -2.07 4.53 10.77
N LYS A 592 -1.82 3.32 11.27
CA LYS A 592 -1.98 2.06 10.55
C LYS A 592 -3.21 1.33 11.11
N LEU A 593 -4.12 0.96 10.23
CA LEU A 593 -5.36 0.29 10.58
C LEU A 593 -5.36 -1.13 10.02
N VAL A 594 -5.47 -2.11 10.92
CA VAL A 594 -5.65 -3.53 10.57
C VAL A 594 -7.11 -3.89 10.80
N ILE A 595 -7.77 -4.42 9.78
CA ILE A 595 -9.20 -4.70 9.80
C ILE A 595 -9.42 -6.18 9.55
N LEU A 596 -10.18 -6.81 10.43
CA LEU A 596 -10.53 -8.22 10.36
C LEU A 596 -12.03 -8.34 10.10
N PRO A 597 -12.43 -8.80 8.91
CA PRO A 597 -13.84 -9.10 8.60
C PRO A 597 -14.37 -10.24 9.47
N PRO A 598 -15.69 -10.34 9.63
CA PRO A 598 -16.30 -11.45 10.36
C PRO A 598 -16.09 -12.79 9.61
N SER A 599 -15.54 -13.80 10.27
CA SER A 599 -15.34 -15.14 9.69
C SER A 599 -16.61 -15.97 9.62
N LYS A 600 -17.66 -15.59 10.37
CA LYS A 600 -18.96 -16.28 10.42
C LYS A 600 -20.09 -15.27 10.47
N THR A 601 -21.26 -15.66 9.94
CA THR A 601 -22.47 -14.84 10.04
C THR A 601 -22.81 -14.57 11.51
N GLY A 602 -22.87 -13.29 11.87
CA GLY A 602 -23.16 -12.82 13.23
C GLY A 602 -21.95 -12.43 14.06
N ASP A 603 -20.74 -12.69 13.60
CA ASP A 603 -19.52 -12.13 14.20
C ASP A 603 -19.41 -10.64 13.89
N ALA A 604 -18.73 -9.90 14.76
CA ALA A 604 -18.50 -8.47 14.56
C ALA A 604 -17.16 -8.23 13.84
N TRP A 605 -17.12 -7.20 13.01
CA TRP A 605 -15.87 -6.68 12.48
C TRP A 605 -14.92 -6.28 13.62
N LYS A 606 -13.64 -6.63 13.50
CA LYS A 606 -12.59 -6.22 14.43
C LYS A 606 -11.65 -5.25 13.75
N ARG A 607 -11.12 -4.33 14.54
CA ARG A 607 -10.16 -3.33 14.07
C ARG A 607 -9.09 -3.11 15.11
N GLU A 608 -7.86 -2.96 14.66
CA GLU A 608 -6.71 -2.60 15.48
C GLU A 608 -6.06 -1.38 14.89
N LEU A 609 -5.85 -0.35 15.71
CA LEU A 609 -5.26 0.92 15.30
C LEU A 609 -3.88 1.05 15.93
N PHE A 610 -2.88 1.20 15.09
CA PHE A 610 -1.49 1.43 15.48
C PHE A 610 -1.14 2.88 15.21
N LEU A 611 -0.88 3.62 16.27
CA LEU A 611 -0.50 5.03 16.19
C LEU A 611 1.02 5.13 16.12
N ARG A 612 1.53 5.90 15.18
CA ARG A 612 2.92 6.35 15.17
C ARG A 612 2.95 7.81 15.59
N PRO A 613 3.41 8.12 16.83
CA PRO A 613 3.57 9.51 17.26
C PRO A 613 4.63 10.17 16.38
N GLY A 614 4.30 11.32 15.79
CA GLY A 614 5.26 12.11 15.03
C GLY A 614 6.51 12.41 15.85
N GLU A 615 7.65 12.60 15.20
CA GLU A 615 8.98 12.82 15.83
C GLU A 615 8.98 13.85 16.96
N TRP A 616 8.14 14.89 16.87
CA TRP A 616 8.05 15.97 17.85
C TRP A 616 7.16 15.65 19.07
N THR A 617 6.24 14.68 18.96
CA THR A 617 5.28 14.37 20.02
C THR A 617 5.96 13.98 21.34
N PRO A 618 6.99 13.12 21.36
CA PRO A 618 7.71 12.78 22.58
C PRO A 618 8.43 13.98 23.21
N TYR A 619 8.98 14.89 22.38
CA TYR A 619 9.67 16.09 22.88
C TYR A 619 8.68 17.07 23.54
N VAL A 620 7.54 17.28 22.88
CA VAL A 620 6.48 18.16 23.41
C VAL A 620 5.91 17.58 24.71
N THR A 621 5.64 16.28 24.76
CA THR A 621 5.12 15.64 25.99
C THR A 621 6.15 15.67 27.12
N LEU A 622 7.43 15.43 26.83
CA LEU A 622 8.49 15.50 27.84
C LEU A 622 8.68 16.93 28.34
N THR A 623 8.74 17.92 27.45
CA THR A 623 8.92 19.32 27.83
C THR A 623 7.75 19.86 28.64
N THR A 624 6.51 19.51 28.26
CA THR A 624 5.32 19.89 29.03
C THR A 624 5.28 19.18 30.38
N ALA A 625 5.60 17.89 30.46
CA ALA A 625 5.67 17.17 31.75
C ALA A 625 6.74 17.75 32.67
N VAL A 626 7.95 17.99 32.18
CA VAL A 626 9.03 18.60 32.96
C VAL A 626 8.67 20.03 33.39
N GLY A 627 8.11 20.82 32.48
CA GLY A 627 7.66 22.19 32.77
C GLY A 627 6.58 22.24 33.86
N THR A 628 5.60 21.34 33.78
CA THR A 628 4.54 21.26 34.82
C THR A 628 5.09 20.81 36.17
N LEU A 629 5.99 19.81 36.20
CA LEU A 629 6.63 19.36 37.44
C LEU A 629 7.49 20.45 38.09
N LEU A 630 8.23 21.23 37.29
CA LEU A 630 9.02 22.36 37.78
C LEU A 630 8.10 23.44 38.37
N LEU A 631 7.02 23.79 37.66
CA LEU A 631 6.06 24.79 38.11
C LEU A 631 5.39 24.37 39.42
N LEU A 632 4.95 23.13 39.56
CA LEU A 632 4.39 22.56 40.78
C LEU A 632 5.41 22.56 41.92
N SER A 633 6.68 22.23 41.63
CA SER A 633 7.76 22.25 42.61
C SER A 633 8.05 23.66 43.13
N ILE A 634 8.00 24.67 42.27
CA ILE A 634 8.15 26.09 42.66
C ILE A 634 6.98 26.53 43.53
N ILE A 635 5.74 26.21 43.14
CA ILE A 635 4.54 26.52 43.91
C ILE A 635 4.63 25.89 45.32
N TRP A 636 4.97 24.59 45.37
CA TRP A 636 5.14 23.86 46.62
C TRP A 636 6.22 24.50 47.48
N LEU A 637 7.37 24.87 46.90
CA LEU A 637 8.46 25.52 47.63
C LEU A 637 8.04 26.87 48.20
N VAL A 638 7.33 27.69 47.42
CA VAL A 638 6.82 29.01 47.88
C VAL A 638 5.83 28.82 49.03
N LEU A 639 4.89 27.89 48.90
CA LEU A 639 3.92 27.60 49.96
C LEU A 639 4.60 27.09 51.23
N HIS A 640 5.54 26.16 51.09
CA HIS A 640 6.31 25.63 52.22
C HIS A 640 7.17 26.71 52.91
N LEU A 641 7.79 27.61 52.17
CA LEU A 641 8.54 28.71 52.74
C LEU A 641 7.64 29.74 53.45
N ASN A 642 6.44 30.01 52.93
CA ASN A 642 5.46 30.87 53.58
C ASN A 642 4.94 30.24 54.87
N GLU A 643 4.56 28.96 54.84
CA GLU A 643 4.14 28.22 56.04
C GLU A 643 5.23 28.25 57.12
N LYS A 644 6.47 28.00 56.74
CA LYS A 644 7.61 28.06 57.66
C LYS A 644 7.83 29.47 58.29
N ARG A 645 7.56 30.52 57.49
CA ARG A 645 7.60 31.91 57.96
C ARG A 645 6.46 32.20 58.89
N GLU A 646 5.27 31.75 58.67
CA GLU A 646 4.12 31.90 59.54
C GLU A 646 4.34 31.18 60.89
N ASP A 647 4.81 29.95 60.87
CA ASP A 647 5.19 29.17 62.02
C ASP A 647 6.26 29.88 62.89
N GLU A 648 7.26 30.48 62.24
CA GLU A 648 8.30 31.25 62.95
C GLU A 648 7.74 32.52 63.57
N LEU A 649 6.83 33.22 62.95
CA LEU A 649 6.14 34.41 63.48
C LEU A 649 5.22 34.04 64.63
N GLU A 650 4.51 32.92 64.55
CA GLU A 650 3.68 32.41 65.63
C GLU A 650 4.52 32.01 66.88
N ARG A 651 5.63 31.32 66.66
CA ARG A 651 6.57 30.99 67.73
C ARG A 651 7.14 32.25 68.45
N ARG A 652 7.47 33.28 67.69
CA ARG A 652 7.92 34.59 68.26
C ARG A 652 6.80 35.27 69.02
N ARG A 653 5.56 35.21 68.55
CA ARG A 653 4.40 35.77 69.31
C ARG A 653 4.12 34.98 70.56
N ALA A 654 4.18 33.67 70.53
CA ALA A 654 4.00 32.82 71.74
C ALA A 654 5.10 33.01 72.78
N SER A 655 6.36 33.31 72.40
CA SER A 655 7.46 33.58 73.33
C SER A 655 7.36 34.94 74.01
N HIS A 656 6.52 35.88 73.56
CA HIS A 656 6.33 37.19 74.15
C HIS A 656 5.19 37.24 75.20
N HIS A 657 4.50 36.12 75.45
CA HIS A 657 3.36 36.09 76.40
C HIS A 657 3.65 35.43 77.78
N ILE A 658 4.90 35.20 78.11
CA ILE A 658 5.23 34.82 79.50
C ILE A 658 5.71 36.07 80.22
N ASN A 659 4.76 36.83 80.81
CA ASN A 659 5.04 37.92 81.69
C ASN A 659 5.20 37.35 83.10
N PHE A 660 6.44 37.23 83.58
CA PHE A 660 6.78 36.71 84.90
C PHE A 660 6.63 37.73 86.02
N ASP A 661 6.00 38.91 85.80
CA ASP A 661 5.80 39.95 86.78
C ASP A 661 4.46 39.86 87.55
N ALA A 662 3.88 38.68 87.63
CA ALA A 662 2.65 38.41 88.35
C ALA A 662 2.84 37.27 89.40
N LEU A 663 3.96 37.23 90.12
CA LEU A 663 4.15 36.42 91.30
C LEU A 663 4.54 37.32 92.46
#